data_19afea20fd151da70950112fe5e30401
#
_entry.id   19afea20fd151da70950112fe5e30401
#
_cell.length_a   1.000
_cell.length_b   1.000
_cell.length_c   1.000
_cell.angle_alpha   90.00
_cell.angle_beta   90.00
_cell.angle_gamma   90.00
#
_symmetry.space_group_name_H-M   'P 1'
#
loop_
_entity.id
_entity.type
_entity.pdbx_description
1 polymer ?
#
loop_
_entity_poly.entity_id
_entity_poly.type
_entity_poly.pdbx_seq_one_letter_code
_entity_poly.pdbx_strand_id
1 'polypeptide(L)'
;MEHQDVLIIGAGLSGIGAAVQLQRDCPGSSFCVLESRDCLGGTWDLFRYPGVRSDSDMHTLGYGFRPWLGERAIADGASILDYLRATAAEHALEPLIRYQHRASAAAWSSTQSRWVVSVQVGPGRDLQQISCRFLQICTGYFNYEHGHTPSFAGMGSFGGRIIHPQHWPAELDLSGKHVVVIGSGATAATLVPALARTGAQVTMLQRSPTYMVARPAHDALAQGLRPYLGAKLTSRLTRWKNLLLGQLFFQFARRFPEKTAEKIMAQVQEALGPDYDLRHFRPRYKPWDQRLCLLPDGDLFEAIRQGRVTVLTDEIERFTASGLLLKSGQSLAADAVVTATGLDLLALGGLALSVDGRAIALKDTLSYKGMMLSGLPNLAFVFGYTNASWTLKADLTSGFVCRLIQRLDQGYSHCTPVLSDANIRPERWVDFSSGYIQRSLDRFPAQGSRAPWRLRQNYFLDLLALRWGRLADGTLQWHRSAGPGSPQDAGADKPAGHSRHSPLHSRESGRSGRWWATLIVAALGVALGAWWLLGQPGLLKPAKPAERSACPLPPSGGPQPGMVWVPGGSFAFGDTVYPEESPVRPATVQGFWMDRTEVTNGEFARFVQATGYITTAERPVDTRLHPGLPPNMQQPGAVVFINPTELRQGGDPRQWWQYLPGANWRHPAGPGSAIAGRETYPVVAVTLADAQAYARWAGRSLPTEREWEWAARAVQPAGLAVAAPGPPGPAESAAQPAQANTWQGFFPLNNQASDGFSGLAPVGCFAANRFGLHDMIGNVWELTADVYSEDHSGPETLPPDQPTIAARPVAASPAGPRHVIKGGSYLCAPNYCMRYRPGARQSQEDDLASSHLGFRTVLRGPGP
;
A
#
# COMPACT_ATOMS: atom_id res chain seq x y z
N MET A 1 13.38 -13.44 41.82
CA MET A 1 12.72 -12.94 40.60
C MET A 1 12.35 -14.14 39.76
N GLU A 2 11.09 -14.29 39.42
CA GLU A 2 10.58 -15.37 38.59
C GLU A 2 11.11 -15.23 37.16
N HIS A 3 11.32 -16.36 36.46
CA HIS A 3 11.78 -16.38 35.08
C HIS A 3 10.84 -17.19 34.17
N GLN A 4 10.58 -16.66 32.97
CA GLN A 4 9.84 -17.35 31.93
C GLN A 4 10.63 -17.28 30.62
N ASP A 5 10.53 -18.29 29.74
CA ASP A 5 11.13 -18.17 28.39
C ASP A 5 10.42 -17.09 27.60
N VAL A 6 9.07 -17.04 27.67
CA VAL A 6 8.26 -16.06 26.97
C VAL A 6 7.27 -15.40 27.92
N LEU A 7 7.20 -14.08 27.87
CA LEU A 7 6.18 -13.32 28.57
C LEU A 7 5.25 -12.65 27.57
N ILE A 8 3.95 -12.97 27.64
CA ILE A 8 2.92 -12.36 26.80
C ILE A 8 2.22 -11.28 27.61
N ILE A 9 2.08 -10.06 27.05
CA ILE A 9 1.35 -8.98 27.70
C ILE A 9 0.02 -8.74 27.00
N GLY A 10 -1.08 -9.00 27.72
CA GLY A 10 -2.47 -8.86 27.29
C GLY A 10 -3.13 -10.19 26.96
N ALA A 11 -4.29 -10.47 27.58
CA ALA A 11 -5.13 -11.65 27.36
C ALA A 11 -6.35 -11.36 26.47
N GLY A 12 -6.21 -10.44 25.52
CA GLY A 12 -7.14 -10.22 24.44
C GLY A 12 -6.98 -11.25 23.34
N LEU A 13 -7.69 -11.03 22.21
CA LEU A 13 -7.67 -11.89 21.03
C LEU A 13 -6.24 -12.24 20.57
N SER A 14 -5.31 -11.28 20.57
CA SER A 14 -3.93 -11.52 20.15
C SER A 14 -3.13 -12.37 21.14
N GLY A 15 -3.29 -12.13 22.44
CA GLY A 15 -2.54 -12.87 23.47
C GLY A 15 -3.00 -14.31 23.62
N ILE A 16 -4.31 -14.56 23.55
CA ILE A 16 -4.87 -15.93 23.54
C ILE A 16 -4.35 -16.70 22.33
N GLY A 17 -4.38 -16.08 21.13
CA GLY A 17 -3.83 -16.69 19.92
C GLY A 17 -2.34 -16.98 20.02
N ALA A 18 -1.56 -16.06 20.62
CA ALA A 18 -0.12 -16.24 20.85
C ALA A 18 0.17 -17.39 21.83
N ALA A 19 -0.58 -17.48 22.92
CA ALA A 19 -0.43 -18.55 23.91
C ALA A 19 -0.69 -19.94 23.30
N VAL A 20 -1.78 -20.08 22.53
CA VAL A 20 -2.07 -21.34 21.81
C VAL A 20 -0.97 -21.69 20.82
N GLN A 21 -0.46 -20.70 20.10
CA GLN A 21 0.61 -20.91 19.10
C GLN A 21 1.90 -21.38 19.79
N LEU A 22 2.27 -20.79 20.94
CA LEU A 22 3.43 -21.21 21.73
C LEU A 22 3.29 -22.63 22.25
N GLN A 23 2.14 -23.00 22.82
CA GLN A 23 1.88 -24.39 23.27
C GLN A 23 2.06 -25.39 22.13
N ARG A 24 1.63 -25.06 20.92
CA ARG A 24 1.71 -25.96 19.77
C ARG A 24 3.09 -26.08 19.16
N ASP A 25 3.74 -24.93 18.95
CA ASP A 25 4.92 -24.84 18.10
C ASP A 25 6.22 -24.72 18.93
N CYS A 26 6.13 -24.40 20.25
CA CYS A 26 7.25 -24.30 21.18
C CYS A 26 6.91 -25.00 22.53
N PRO A 27 6.56 -26.30 22.54
CA PRO A 27 6.04 -26.97 23.71
C PRO A 27 7.05 -27.08 24.89
N GLY A 28 8.36 -26.87 24.62
CA GLY A 28 9.41 -26.85 25.62
C GLY A 28 9.65 -25.51 26.29
N SER A 29 9.00 -24.42 25.82
CA SER A 29 9.19 -23.09 26.38
C SER A 29 8.18 -22.78 27.47
N SER A 30 8.66 -22.32 28.62
CA SER A 30 7.82 -21.79 29.69
C SER A 30 7.25 -20.43 29.30
N PHE A 31 5.96 -20.18 29.58
CA PHE A 31 5.37 -18.86 29.35
C PHE A 31 4.22 -18.56 30.31
N CYS A 32 3.95 -17.29 30.51
CA CYS A 32 2.71 -16.82 31.11
C CYS A 32 2.17 -15.60 30.39
N VAL A 33 0.88 -15.31 30.58
CA VAL A 33 0.16 -14.17 30.02
C VAL A 33 -0.19 -13.20 31.15
N LEU A 34 0.21 -11.95 31.05
CA LEU A 34 -0.18 -10.90 32.00
C LEU A 34 -1.37 -10.13 31.44
N GLU A 35 -2.44 -10.07 32.22
CA GLU A 35 -3.63 -9.27 31.91
C GLU A 35 -3.86 -8.23 33.01
N SER A 36 -4.01 -6.98 32.61
CA SER A 36 -4.20 -5.86 33.56
C SER A 36 -5.58 -5.84 34.20
N ARG A 37 -6.56 -6.47 33.57
CA ARG A 37 -7.96 -6.54 34.02
C ARG A 37 -8.19 -7.85 34.80
N ASP A 38 -9.40 -7.99 35.31
CA ASP A 38 -9.85 -9.15 36.06
C ASP A 38 -10.35 -10.32 35.22
N CYS A 39 -10.38 -10.12 33.88
CA CYS A 39 -10.90 -11.10 32.92
C CYS A 39 -10.18 -11.01 31.58
N LEU A 40 -10.22 -12.12 30.83
CA LEU A 40 -9.76 -12.17 29.45
C LEU A 40 -10.76 -11.51 28.48
N GLY A 41 -10.33 -11.26 27.25
CA GLY A 41 -11.19 -10.77 26.18
C GLY A 41 -10.76 -9.43 25.59
N GLY A 42 -10.01 -8.64 26.36
CA GLY A 42 -9.48 -7.35 25.88
C GLY A 42 -10.59 -6.40 25.41
N THR A 43 -10.52 -5.93 24.17
CA THR A 43 -11.52 -5.03 23.57
C THR A 43 -12.94 -5.58 23.62
N TRP A 44 -13.12 -6.88 23.47
CA TRP A 44 -14.45 -7.52 23.43
C TRP A 44 -15.11 -7.67 24.81
N ASP A 45 -14.35 -7.56 25.88
CA ASP A 45 -14.87 -7.43 27.22
C ASP A 45 -14.98 -5.98 27.68
N LEU A 46 -14.11 -5.07 27.18
CA LEU A 46 -14.13 -3.64 27.52
C LEU A 46 -15.38 -2.94 26.99
N PHE A 47 -15.71 -3.15 25.72
CA PHE A 47 -16.82 -2.47 25.06
C PHE A 47 -18.13 -3.24 25.31
N ARG A 48 -19.05 -2.60 26.04
CA ARG A 48 -20.35 -3.19 26.44
C ARG A 48 -21.55 -2.35 25.98
N TYR A 49 -21.31 -1.34 25.12
CA TYR A 49 -22.38 -0.52 24.60
C TYR A 49 -23.32 -1.31 23.69
N PRO A 50 -24.62 -0.97 23.59
CA PRO A 50 -25.60 -1.65 22.75
C PRO A 50 -25.16 -1.74 21.28
N GLY A 51 -25.26 -2.92 20.69
CA GLY A 51 -24.91 -3.13 19.28
C GLY A 51 -23.43 -3.30 18.99
N VAL A 52 -22.55 -3.38 20.00
CA VAL A 52 -21.13 -3.68 19.79
C VAL A 52 -20.95 -4.97 19.00
N ARG A 53 -20.20 -4.90 17.90
CA ARG A 53 -20.03 -6.00 16.95
C ARG A 53 -18.73 -5.88 16.18
N SER A 54 -18.33 -6.95 15.50
CA SER A 54 -17.17 -6.91 14.60
C SER A 54 -17.46 -6.06 13.36
N ASP A 55 -16.45 -5.34 12.89
CA ASP A 55 -16.40 -4.68 11.60
C ASP A 55 -15.72 -5.54 10.51
N SER A 56 -15.45 -6.80 10.85
CA SER A 56 -14.86 -7.82 9.99
C SER A 56 -15.66 -9.11 10.10
N ASP A 57 -15.65 -9.94 9.05
CA ASP A 57 -16.31 -11.23 9.12
C ASP A 57 -15.55 -12.20 10.05
N MET A 58 -16.30 -13.03 10.77
CA MET A 58 -15.76 -13.97 11.76
C MET A 58 -14.95 -15.12 11.15
N HIS A 59 -15.17 -15.46 9.88
CA HIS A 59 -14.34 -16.47 9.21
C HIS A 59 -12.89 -16.01 9.05
N THR A 60 -12.68 -14.68 8.91
CA THR A 60 -11.35 -14.09 8.87
C THR A 60 -10.88 -13.56 10.24
N LEU A 61 -11.79 -13.14 11.12
CA LEU A 61 -11.46 -12.69 12.47
C LEU A 61 -11.20 -13.86 13.43
N GLY A 62 -11.83 -15.02 13.24
CA GLY A 62 -11.53 -16.25 14.00
C GLY A 62 -10.09 -16.72 13.73
N TYR A 63 -9.54 -17.50 14.67
CA TYR A 63 -8.19 -18.06 14.54
C TYR A 63 -8.07 -19.08 13.40
N GLY A 64 -6.91 -19.14 12.76
CA GLY A 64 -6.64 -20.15 11.74
C GLY A 64 -6.67 -21.58 12.26
N PHE A 65 -6.31 -21.80 13.52
CA PHE A 65 -6.33 -23.10 14.19
C PHE A 65 -7.72 -23.47 14.74
N ARG A 66 -8.59 -22.47 15.04
CA ARG A 66 -9.94 -22.66 15.58
C ARG A 66 -10.95 -21.88 14.71
N PRO A 67 -11.47 -22.48 13.60
CA PRO A 67 -12.40 -21.82 12.71
C PRO A 67 -13.69 -21.39 13.41
N TRP A 68 -14.26 -20.26 13.00
CA TRP A 68 -15.58 -19.82 13.44
C TRP A 68 -16.67 -20.77 12.94
N LEU A 69 -17.49 -21.28 13.84
CA LEU A 69 -18.57 -22.22 13.53
C LEU A 69 -19.97 -21.61 13.70
N GLY A 70 -20.06 -20.35 14.15
CA GLY A 70 -21.33 -19.65 14.29
C GLY A 70 -21.96 -19.36 12.92
N GLU A 71 -23.25 -19.06 12.91
CA GLU A 71 -24.02 -18.81 11.70
C GLU A 71 -23.80 -17.39 11.15
N ARG A 72 -23.69 -16.41 12.06
CA ARG A 72 -23.45 -15.02 11.69
C ARG A 72 -21.99 -14.80 11.29
N ALA A 73 -21.78 -14.29 10.11
CA ALA A 73 -20.48 -13.87 9.65
C ALA A 73 -20.03 -12.56 10.32
N ILE A 74 -20.98 -11.67 10.63
CA ILE A 74 -20.70 -10.46 11.43
C ILE A 74 -21.32 -10.68 12.81
N ALA A 75 -20.48 -11.04 13.78
CA ALA A 75 -20.92 -11.41 15.13
C ALA A 75 -20.94 -10.21 16.08
N ASP A 76 -21.82 -10.24 17.06
CA ASP A 76 -21.86 -9.33 18.20
C ASP A 76 -20.70 -9.57 19.18
N GLY A 77 -20.45 -8.58 20.04
CA GLY A 77 -19.33 -8.61 20.98
C GLY A 77 -19.39 -9.77 21.98
N ALA A 78 -20.59 -10.14 22.44
CA ALA A 78 -20.77 -11.25 23.38
C ALA A 78 -20.38 -12.59 22.74
N SER A 79 -20.84 -12.84 21.52
CA SER A 79 -20.49 -14.05 20.76
C SER A 79 -18.96 -14.16 20.51
N ILE A 80 -18.28 -13.03 20.29
CA ILE A 80 -16.83 -13.01 20.13
C ILE A 80 -16.12 -13.27 21.45
N LEU A 81 -16.61 -12.70 22.55
CA LEU A 81 -16.06 -12.93 23.88
C LEU A 81 -16.20 -14.40 24.27
N ASP A 82 -17.35 -15.01 24.02
CA ASP A 82 -17.60 -16.44 24.29
C ASP A 82 -16.70 -17.32 23.43
N TYR A 83 -16.45 -16.94 22.17
CA TYR A 83 -15.47 -17.63 21.32
C TYR A 83 -14.05 -17.57 21.91
N LEU A 84 -13.64 -16.44 22.49
CA LEU A 84 -12.33 -16.28 23.13
C LEU A 84 -12.25 -17.12 24.43
N ARG A 85 -13.28 -17.07 25.28
CA ARG A 85 -13.36 -17.88 26.52
C ARG A 85 -13.32 -19.38 26.21
N ALA A 86 -14.11 -19.80 25.23
CA ALA A 86 -14.10 -21.19 24.79
C ALA A 86 -12.74 -21.62 24.22
N THR A 87 -12.03 -20.71 23.51
CA THR A 87 -10.68 -20.97 23.00
C THR A 87 -9.69 -21.14 24.15
N ALA A 88 -9.73 -20.26 25.16
CA ALA A 88 -8.87 -20.36 26.35
C ALA A 88 -9.11 -21.63 27.13
N ALA A 89 -10.38 -22.02 27.36
CA ALA A 89 -10.76 -23.27 28.04
C ALA A 89 -10.34 -24.52 27.27
N GLU A 90 -10.58 -24.57 25.94
CA GLU A 90 -10.22 -25.71 25.08
C GLU A 90 -8.70 -25.99 25.10
N HIS A 91 -7.88 -24.95 25.27
CA HIS A 91 -6.42 -25.06 25.34
C HIS A 91 -5.84 -24.96 26.74
N ALA A 92 -6.69 -25.05 27.79
CA ALA A 92 -6.28 -24.98 29.21
C ALA A 92 -5.37 -23.77 29.53
N LEU A 93 -5.70 -22.58 29.01
CA LEU A 93 -4.87 -21.37 29.17
C LEU A 93 -5.10 -20.67 30.52
N GLU A 94 -6.23 -20.91 31.20
CA GLU A 94 -6.59 -20.18 32.43
C GLU A 94 -5.49 -20.18 33.50
N PRO A 95 -4.81 -21.31 33.79
CA PRO A 95 -3.73 -21.35 34.80
C PRO A 95 -2.48 -20.55 34.37
N LEU A 96 -2.35 -20.22 33.09
CA LEU A 96 -1.23 -19.46 32.50
C LEU A 96 -1.52 -17.97 32.39
N ILE A 97 -2.78 -17.54 32.63
CA ILE A 97 -3.18 -16.13 32.58
C ILE A 97 -3.18 -15.59 34.02
N ARG A 98 -2.44 -14.50 34.21
CA ARG A 98 -2.39 -13.79 35.48
C ARG A 98 -3.19 -12.50 35.34
N TYR A 99 -4.37 -12.49 35.90
CA TYR A 99 -5.26 -11.35 35.96
C TYR A 99 -4.77 -10.31 36.98
N GLN A 100 -5.18 -9.06 36.78
CA GLN A 100 -4.79 -7.91 37.61
C GLN A 100 -3.24 -7.74 37.69
N HIS A 101 -2.55 -8.11 36.64
CA HIS A 101 -1.10 -7.97 36.47
C HIS A 101 -0.81 -6.98 35.33
N ARG A 102 -0.57 -5.72 35.66
CA ARG A 102 -0.28 -4.65 34.69
C ARG A 102 1.23 -4.49 34.50
N ALA A 103 1.76 -4.85 33.35
CA ALA A 103 3.13 -4.51 32.97
C ALA A 103 3.26 -3.01 32.78
N SER A 104 4.17 -2.36 33.50
CA SER A 104 4.38 -0.91 33.47
C SER A 104 5.70 -0.49 32.83
N ALA A 105 6.76 -1.32 32.98
CA ALA A 105 8.04 -1.09 32.33
C ALA A 105 8.71 -2.41 31.97
N ALA A 106 9.57 -2.41 30.94
CA ALA A 106 10.42 -3.53 30.57
C ALA A 106 11.83 -3.04 30.24
N ALA A 107 12.83 -3.60 30.91
CA ALA A 107 14.24 -3.27 30.77
C ALA A 107 15.00 -4.46 30.19
N TRP A 108 15.66 -4.30 29.05
CA TRP A 108 16.57 -5.29 28.50
C TRP A 108 17.95 -5.15 29.13
N SER A 109 18.53 -6.28 29.52
CA SER A 109 19.92 -6.38 29.93
C SER A 109 20.71 -7.19 28.92
N SER A 110 21.65 -6.57 28.21
CA SER A 110 22.50 -7.24 27.25
C SER A 110 23.46 -8.21 27.91
N THR A 111 23.89 -7.90 29.12
CA THR A 111 24.76 -8.79 29.93
C THR A 111 24.04 -10.06 30.36
N GLN A 112 22.76 -9.98 30.67
CA GLN A 112 21.95 -11.15 31.06
C GLN A 112 21.17 -11.75 29.88
N SER A 113 21.14 -11.08 28.74
CA SER A 113 20.38 -11.43 27.53
C SER A 113 18.89 -11.72 27.85
N ARG A 114 18.26 -10.85 28.65
CA ARG A 114 16.86 -11.00 29.07
C ARG A 114 16.18 -9.67 29.34
N TRP A 115 14.88 -9.69 29.27
CA TRP A 115 14.00 -8.63 29.74
C TRP A 115 13.71 -8.79 31.23
N VAL A 116 13.65 -7.70 31.96
CA VAL A 116 13.09 -7.60 33.31
C VAL A 116 11.86 -6.70 33.21
N VAL A 117 10.70 -7.27 33.48
CA VAL A 117 9.41 -6.57 33.38
C VAL A 117 8.91 -6.22 34.77
N SER A 118 8.64 -4.95 34.99
CA SER A 118 8.00 -4.43 36.21
C SER A 118 6.49 -4.54 36.08
N VAL A 119 5.86 -5.24 36.99
CA VAL A 119 4.45 -5.58 36.99
C VAL A 119 3.77 -5.03 38.25
N GLN A 120 2.69 -4.29 38.05
CA GLN A 120 1.78 -3.84 39.12
C GLN A 120 0.71 -4.91 39.34
N VAL A 121 0.61 -5.43 40.53
CA VAL A 121 -0.28 -6.57 40.88
C VAL A 121 -1.41 -6.11 41.81
N GLY A 122 -2.61 -6.53 41.45
CA GLY A 122 -3.81 -6.28 42.26
C GLY A 122 -4.23 -4.82 42.38
N PRO A 123 -5.28 -4.53 43.12
CA PRO A 123 -5.80 -3.16 43.32
C PRO A 123 -4.80 -2.24 44.03
N GLY A 124 -3.92 -2.80 44.90
CA GLY A 124 -2.85 -2.08 45.58
C GLY A 124 -1.69 -1.67 44.71
N ARG A 125 -1.61 -2.19 43.46
CA ARG A 125 -0.51 -1.96 42.53
C ARG A 125 0.85 -2.35 43.12
N ASP A 126 0.92 -3.46 43.82
CA ASP A 126 2.17 -3.98 44.37
C ASP A 126 3.15 -4.28 43.25
N LEU A 127 4.41 -3.78 43.39
CA LEU A 127 5.41 -3.93 42.33
C LEU A 127 6.10 -5.30 42.45
N GLN A 128 6.02 -6.07 41.39
CA GLN A 128 6.76 -7.32 41.18
C GLN A 128 7.63 -7.25 39.96
N GLN A 129 8.64 -8.09 39.87
CA GLN A 129 9.50 -8.22 38.71
C GLN A 129 9.49 -9.64 38.18
N ILE A 130 9.28 -9.78 36.88
CA ILE A 130 9.34 -11.05 36.13
C ILE A 130 10.38 -10.90 35.05
N SER A 131 11.30 -11.86 34.94
CA SER A 131 12.27 -11.86 33.86
C SER A 131 11.81 -12.80 32.73
N CYS A 132 12.15 -12.43 31.48
CA CYS A 132 11.88 -13.32 30.35
C CYS A 132 12.99 -13.21 29.28
N ARG A 133 13.14 -14.31 28.53
CA ARG A 133 14.04 -14.35 27.37
C ARG A 133 13.44 -13.64 26.16
N PHE A 134 12.14 -13.77 25.95
CA PHE A 134 11.41 -13.14 24.85
C PHE A 134 10.17 -12.42 25.37
N LEU A 135 9.93 -11.19 24.90
CA LEU A 135 8.78 -10.38 25.27
C LEU A 135 7.83 -10.23 24.09
N GLN A 136 6.59 -10.73 24.21
CA GLN A 136 5.55 -10.60 23.19
C GLN A 136 4.42 -9.69 23.67
N ILE A 137 4.24 -8.54 23.04
CA ILE A 137 3.28 -7.52 23.43
C ILE A 137 1.99 -7.67 22.62
N CYS A 138 0.89 -8.00 23.29
CA CYS A 138 -0.43 -8.25 22.72
C CYS A 138 -1.51 -7.30 23.29
N THR A 139 -1.12 -6.10 23.72
CA THR A 139 -1.97 -5.11 24.42
C THR A 139 -3.01 -4.43 23.52
N GLY A 140 -2.99 -4.68 22.20
CA GLY A 140 -3.74 -3.85 21.28
C GLY A 140 -3.16 -2.43 21.17
N TYR A 141 -3.99 -1.48 20.79
CA TYR A 141 -3.57 -0.07 20.59
C TYR A 141 -4.56 0.97 21.13
N PHE A 142 -5.60 0.54 21.85
CA PHE A 142 -6.53 1.45 22.51
C PHE A 142 -6.11 1.74 23.94
N ASN A 143 -6.28 2.99 24.36
CA ASN A 143 -6.23 3.34 25.76
C ASN A 143 -7.49 2.82 26.45
N TYR A 144 -7.33 1.96 27.46
CA TYR A 144 -8.45 1.35 28.17
C TYR A 144 -9.00 2.23 29.30
N GLU A 145 -8.25 3.25 29.71
CA GLU A 145 -8.65 4.12 30.82
C GLU A 145 -9.64 5.19 30.35
N HIS A 146 -9.46 5.72 29.14
CA HIS A 146 -10.35 6.74 28.58
C HIS A 146 -10.37 6.76 27.05
N GLY A 147 -11.52 7.15 26.50
CA GLY A 147 -11.68 7.48 25.10
C GLY A 147 -11.52 8.97 24.83
N HIS A 148 -11.68 9.41 23.60
CA HIS A 148 -11.54 10.80 23.23
C HIS A 148 -12.89 11.50 23.20
N THR A 149 -13.11 12.42 24.13
CA THR A 149 -14.23 13.36 24.12
C THR A 149 -13.69 14.78 23.92
N PRO A 150 -14.00 15.46 22.81
CA PRO A 150 -13.64 16.87 22.64
C PRO A 150 -14.30 17.75 23.72
N SER A 151 -13.63 18.82 24.10
CA SER A 151 -14.25 19.83 24.94
C SER A 151 -15.18 20.71 24.10
N PHE A 152 -16.45 20.71 24.41
CA PHE A 152 -17.43 21.62 23.80
C PHE A 152 -17.84 22.70 24.77
N ALA A 153 -18.11 23.92 24.27
CA ALA A 153 -18.62 25.00 25.08
C ALA A 153 -19.96 24.60 25.74
N GLY A 154 -20.14 24.92 27.01
CA GLY A 154 -21.38 24.66 27.73
C GLY A 154 -21.65 23.22 28.18
N MET A 155 -20.71 22.28 28.03
CA MET A 155 -20.92 20.87 28.45
C MET A 155 -21.32 20.75 29.94
N GLY A 156 -20.74 21.56 30.80
CA GLY A 156 -21.05 21.54 32.25
C GLY A 156 -22.44 22.07 32.59
N SER A 157 -23.15 22.77 31.69
CA SER A 157 -24.50 23.24 31.88
C SER A 157 -25.58 22.30 31.36
N PHE A 158 -25.20 21.22 30.69
CA PHE A 158 -26.14 20.24 30.16
C PHE A 158 -26.81 19.44 31.29
N GLY A 159 -28.12 19.48 31.36
CA GLY A 159 -28.92 18.82 32.42
C GLY A 159 -29.10 17.31 32.22
N GLY A 160 -28.82 16.77 31.02
CA GLY A 160 -28.88 15.35 30.72
C GLY A 160 -27.55 14.62 30.97
N ARG A 161 -27.47 13.36 30.53
CA ARG A 161 -26.25 12.55 30.68
C ARG A 161 -25.34 12.64 29.47
N ILE A 162 -24.04 12.82 29.69
CA ILE A 162 -23.01 12.70 28.65
C ILE A 162 -22.28 11.37 28.86
N ILE A 163 -22.25 10.52 27.84
CA ILE A 163 -21.77 9.14 27.90
C ILE A 163 -20.72 8.92 26.83
N HIS A 164 -19.57 8.35 27.22
CA HIS A 164 -18.62 7.82 26.23
C HIS A 164 -18.86 6.31 26.06
N PRO A 165 -18.96 5.77 24.82
CA PRO A 165 -19.29 4.35 24.59
C PRO A 165 -18.33 3.35 25.24
N GLN A 166 -17.07 3.72 25.48
CA GLN A 166 -16.07 2.88 26.13
C GLN A 166 -16.42 2.55 27.59
N HIS A 167 -17.18 3.44 28.26
CA HIS A 167 -17.60 3.29 29.66
C HIS A 167 -19.13 3.32 29.73
N TRP A 168 -19.76 2.40 29.02
CA TRP A 168 -21.24 2.31 28.98
C TRP A 168 -21.77 1.82 30.31
N PRO A 169 -22.69 2.57 30.97
CA PRO A 169 -23.29 2.13 32.24
C PRO A 169 -24.16 0.89 32.03
N ALA A 170 -24.00 -0.12 32.89
CA ALA A 170 -24.69 -1.41 32.72
C ALA A 170 -26.23 -1.30 32.80
N GLU A 171 -26.74 -0.41 33.64
CA GLU A 171 -28.18 -0.27 33.92
C GLU A 171 -28.82 0.94 33.22
N LEU A 172 -28.17 1.44 32.15
CA LEU A 172 -28.67 2.63 31.43
C LEU A 172 -29.82 2.27 30.51
N ASP A 173 -31.02 2.76 30.85
CA ASP A 173 -32.19 2.70 29.98
C ASP A 173 -32.41 4.06 29.30
N LEU A 174 -32.46 4.03 27.97
CA LEU A 174 -32.73 5.19 27.10
C LEU A 174 -34.02 5.05 26.29
N SER A 175 -34.87 4.07 26.65
CA SER A 175 -36.17 3.86 26.00
C SER A 175 -37.06 5.13 26.09
N GLY A 176 -37.65 5.55 24.95
CA GLY A 176 -38.46 6.75 24.87
C GLY A 176 -37.71 8.09 25.01
N LYS A 177 -36.36 8.08 25.14
CA LYS A 177 -35.52 9.27 25.29
C LYS A 177 -35.03 9.81 23.95
N HIS A 178 -34.80 11.13 23.91
CA HIS A 178 -34.11 11.79 22.83
C HIS A 178 -32.60 11.66 23.03
N VAL A 179 -31.93 10.88 22.18
CA VAL A 179 -30.50 10.60 22.30
C VAL A 179 -29.76 11.21 21.11
N VAL A 180 -28.80 12.07 21.38
CA VAL A 180 -27.89 12.59 20.33
C VAL A 180 -26.59 11.82 20.40
N VAL A 181 -26.23 11.13 19.31
CA VAL A 181 -24.94 10.43 19.13
C VAL A 181 -24.01 11.27 18.27
N ILE A 182 -22.95 11.81 18.88
CA ILE A 182 -21.97 12.64 18.20
C ILE A 182 -20.90 11.76 17.54
N GLY A 183 -20.88 11.73 16.21
CA GLY A 183 -19.93 10.97 15.40
C GLY A 183 -20.59 10.11 14.33
N SER A 184 -19.80 9.68 13.35
CA SER A 184 -20.25 8.82 12.22
C SER A 184 -19.37 7.59 12.00
N GLY A 185 -18.39 7.35 12.91
CA GLY A 185 -17.47 6.22 12.80
C GLY A 185 -18.12 4.87 13.16
N ALA A 186 -17.29 3.80 13.21
CA ALA A 186 -17.74 2.44 13.48
C ALA A 186 -18.61 2.32 14.76
N THR A 187 -18.24 3.03 15.82
CA THR A 187 -19.02 3.04 17.09
C THR A 187 -20.42 3.61 16.87
N ALA A 188 -20.55 4.76 16.21
CA ALA A 188 -21.86 5.34 15.92
C ALA A 188 -22.68 4.44 14.99
N ALA A 189 -22.06 3.90 13.93
CA ALA A 189 -22.71 3.01 12.98
C ALA A 189 -23.30 1.73 13.62
N THR A 190 -22.73 1.29 14.76
CA THR A 190 -23.23 0.11 15.50
C THR A 190 -24.21 0.47 16.60
N LEU A 191 -23.96 1.57 17.31
CA LEU A 191 -24.75 2.02 18.47
C LEU A 191 -26.10 2.60 18.06
N VAL A 192 -26.13 3.47 17.03
CA VAL A 192 -27.34 4.20 16.60
C VAL A 192 -28.51 3.25 16.27
N PRO A 193 -28.35 2.24 15.38
CA PRO A 193 -29.46 1.32 15.11
C PRO A 193 -29.80 0.45 16.31
N ALA A 194 -28.88 0.18 17.24
CA ALA A 194 -29.17 -0.58 18.46
C ALA A 194 -30.04 0.23 19.41
N LEU A 195 -29.73 1.49 19.66
CA LEU A 195 -30.52 2.41 20.46
C LEU A 195 -31.94 2.63 19.87
N ALA A 196 -32.02 2.79 18.55
CA ALA A 196 -33.34 2.93 17.88
C ALA A 196 -34.22 1.67 18.09
N ARG A 197 -33.65 0.47 18.19
CA ARG A 197 -34.39 -0.77 18.51
C ARG A 197 -34.89 -0.82 19.94
N THR A 198 -34.22 -0.15 20.89
CA THR A 198 -34.75 -0.07 22.27
C THR A 198 -35.85 1.00 22.46
N GLY A 199 -36.26 1.65 21.39
CA GLY A 199 -37.34 2.65 21.41
C GLY A 199 -36.87 4.10 21.65
N ALA A 200 -35.57 4.35 21.64
CA ALA A 200 -35.02 5.71 21.69
C ALA A 200 -35.23 6.44 20.38
N GLN A 201 -35.48 7.76 20.47
CA GLN A 201 -35.44 8.69 19.33
C GLN A 201 -34.00 9.15 19.14
N VAL A 202 -33.33 8.67 18.09
CA VAL A 202 -31.88 8.86 17.94
C VAL A 202 -31.56 9.90 16.86
N THR A 203 -30.77 10.90 17.21
CA THR A 203 -30.15 11.81 16.24
C THR A 203 -28.67 11.50 16.13
N MET A 204 -28.22 11.04 14.97
CA MET A 204 -26.79 10.90 14.65
C MET A 204 -26.27 12.24 14.14
N LEU A 205 -25.50 12.93 14.97
CA LEU A 205 -24.90 14.22 14.64
C LEU A 205 -23.44 14.04 14.22
N GLN A 206 -23.10 14.46 13.02
CA GLN A 206 -21.74 14.31 12.47
C GLN A 206 -21.22 15.61 11.87
N ARG A 207 -19.95 15.90 12.08
CA ARG A 207 -19.26 17.01 11.42
C ARG A 207 -18.92 16.70 9.95
N SER A 208 -18.56 15.45 9.67
CA SER A 208 -18.29 14.94 8.34
C SER A 208 -18.81 13.51 8.19
N PRO A 209 -19.38 13.17 7.04
CA PRO A 209 -19.86 11.82 6.75
C PRO A 209 -18.77 10.77 6.76
N THR A 210 -19.19 9.50 6.87
CA THR A 210 -18.32 8.31 6.72
C THR A 210 -18.94 7.39 5.67
N TYR A 211 -18.10 6.70 4.86
CA TYR A 211 -18.60 5.67 3.96
C TYR A 211 -19.20 4.50 4.73
N MET A 212 -20.44 4.19 4.45
CA MET A 212 -21.18 3.08 5.04
C MET A 212 -21.58 2.08 3.96
N VAL A 213 -21.39 0.80 4.22
CA VAL A 213 -21.61 -0.29 3.26
C VAL A 213 -22.52 -1.33 3.91
N ALA A 214 -23.71 -1.53 3.35
CA ALA A 214 -24.58 -2.61 3.76
C ALA A 214 -24.04 -3.96 3.26
N ARG A 215 -24.00 -4.95 4.13
CA ARG A 215 -23.62 -6.33 3.80
C ARG A 215 -24.50 -7.32 4.57
N PRO A 216 -24.79 -8.51 3.99
CA PRO A 216 -25.49 -9.55 4.72
C PRO A 216 -24.75 -9.94 6.01
N ALA A 217 -25.50 -10.11 7.10
CA ALA A 217 -24.94 -10.61 8.38
C ALA A 217 -24.49 -12.07 8.28
N HIS A 218 -25.00 -12.82 7.31
CA HIS A 218 -24.68 -14.21 7.04
C HIS A 218 -23.89 -14.33 5.73
N ASP A 219 -23.00 -15.32 5.65
CA ASP A 219 -22.29 -15.62 4.41
C ASP A 219 -23.03 -16.72 3.64
N ALA A 220 -23.56 -16.37 2.47
CA ALA A 220 -24.37 -17.26 1.63
C ALA A 220 -23.61 -18.53 1.22
N LEU A 221 -22.28 -18.44 0.93
CA LEU A 221 -21.48 -19.61 0.60
C LEU A 221 -21.32 -20.52 1.83
N ALA A 222 -21.12 -19.93 3.00
CA ALA A 222 -21.03 -20.70 4.25
C ALA A 222 -22.35 -21.43 4.54
N GLN A 223 -23.48 -20.77 4.36
CA GLN A 223 -24.81 -21.40 4.53
C GLN A 223 -25.05 -22.54 3.53
N GLY A 224 -24.76 -22.29 2.23
CA GLY A 224 -24.99 -23.26 1.17
C GLY A 224 -24.09 -24.51 1.26
N LEU A 225 -22.83 -24.35 1.68
CA LEU A 225 -21.87 -25.47 1.73
C LEU A 225 -21.90 -26.25 3.05
N ARG A 226 -22.40 -25.65 4.13
CA ARG A 226 -22.38 -26.25 5.49
C ARG A 226 -23.06 -27.62 5.58
N PRO A 227 -24.23 -27.86 4.93
CA PRO A 227 -24.88 -29.17 4.94
C PRO A 227 -24.06 -30.29 4.27
N TYR A 228 -23.24 -29.92 3.27
CA TYR A 228 -22.50 -30.91 2.46
C TYR A 228 -21.06 -31.13 2.93
N LEU A 229 -20.39 -30.10 3.41
CA LEU A 229 -18.96 -30.13 3.77
C LEU A 229 -18.69 -30.07 5.28
N GLY A 230 -19.74 -29.90 6.07
CA GLY A 230 -19.64 -29.69 7.51
C GLY A 230 -19.04 -28.32 7.88
N ALA A 231 -19.24 -27.88 9.11
CA ALA A 231 -18.96 -26.52 9.54
C ALA A 231 -17.46 -26.12 9.47
N LYS A 232 -16.55 -27.03 9.82
CA LYS A 232 -15.09 -26.74 9.86
C LYS A 232 -14.50 -26.51 8.47
N LEU A 233 -14.83 -27.37 7.49
CA LEU A 233 -14.31 -27.23 6.13
C LEU A 233 -14.93 -26.01 5.44
N THR A 234 -16.25 -25.84 5.59
CA THR A 234 -16.97 -24.68 5.07
C THR A 234 -16.38 -23.37 5.60
N SER A 235 -16.12 -23.26 6.91
CA SER A 235 -15.53 -22.04 7.48
C SER A 235 -14.13 -21.76 6.90
N ARG A 236 -13.31 -22.80 6.68
CA ARG A 236 -11.98 -22.64 6.04
C ARG A 236 -12.08 -22.15 4.59
N LEU A 237 -12.99 -22.70 3.80
CA LEU A 237 -13.21 -22.26 2.43
C LEU A 237 -13.72 -20.82 2.36
N THR A 238 -14.69 -20.49 3.23
CA THR A 238 -15.23 -19.15 3.36
C THR A 238 -14.15 -18.15 3.78
N ARG A 239 -13.26 -18.53 4.71
CA ARG A 239 -12.11 -17.71 5.12
C ARG A 239 -11.24 -17.33 3.90
N TRP A 240 -10.84 -18.31 3.07
CA TRP A 240 -10.00 -18.05 1.91
C TRP A 240 -10.71 -17.22 0.85
N LYS A 241 -12.00 -17.48 0.60
CA LYS A 241 -12.84 -16.64 -0.27
C LYS A 241 -12.86 -15.19 0.22
N ASN A 242 -13.14 -14.95 1.52
CA ASN A 242 -13.26 -13.62 2.07
C ASN A 242 -11.92 -12.88 2.09
N LEU A 243 -10.82 -13.59 2.34
CA LEU A 243 -9.45 -13.04 2.21
C LEU A 243 -9.17 -12.56 0.78
N LEU A 244 -9.46 -13.40 -0.21
CA LEU A 244 -9.21 -13.07 -1.62
C LEU A 244 -10.09 -11.90 -2.07
N LEU A 245 -11.41 -11.99 -1.85
CA LEU A 245 -12.36 -10.95 -2.26
C LEU A 245 -12.11 -9.63 -1.51
N GLY A 246 -11.79 -9.68 -0.23
CA GLY A 246 -11.44 -8.49 0.56
C GLY A 246 -10.19 -7.79 0.03
N GLN A 247 -9.14 -8.55 -0.30
CA GLN A 247 -7.92 -8.01 -0.87
C GLN A 247 -8.16 -7.42 -2.28
N LEU A 248 -8.92 -8.11 -3.12
CA LEU A 248 -9.30 -7.61 -4.46
C LEU A 248 -10.13 -6.32 -4.36
N PHE A 249 -11.12 -6.29 -3.47
CA PHE A 249 -11.92 -5.09 -3.24
C PHE A 249 -11.09 -3.91 -2.74
N PHE A 250 -10.17 -4.15 -1.79
CA PHE A 250 -9.26 -3.11 -1.30
C PHE A 250 -8.40 -2.54 -2.44
N GLN A 251 -7.79 -3.41 -3.25
CA GLN A 251 -6.98 -2.99 -4.40
C GLN A 251 -7.82 -2.22 -5.42
N PHE A 252 -9.03 -2.71 -5.71
CA PHE A 252 -9.96 -2.02 -6.61
C PHE A 252 -10.34 -0.64 -6.07
N ALA A 253 -10.69 -0.54 -4.79
CA ALA A 253 -11.08 0.72 -4.16
C ALA A 253 -9.95 1.74 -4.13
N ARG A 254 -8.71 1.30 -3.90
CA ARG A 254 -7.52 2.17 -3.97
C ARG A 254 -7.19 2.58 -5.41
N ARG A 255 -7.48 1.72 -6.39
CA ARG A 255 -7.20 1.97 -7.81
C ARG A 255 -8.28 2.83 -8.49
N PHE A 256 -9.53 2.65 -8.09
CA PHE A 256 -10.69 3.31 -8.68
C PHE A 256 -11.58 3.93 -7.59
N PRO A 257 -11.04 4.93 -6.85
CA PRO A 257 -11.73 5.47 -5.69
C PRO A 257 -13.06 6.16 -6.03
N GLU A 258 -13.13 6.89 -7.16
CA GLU A 258 -14.33 7.56 -7.61
C GLU A 258 -15.44 6.56 -7.96
N LYS A 259 -15.14 5.53 -8.76
CA LYS A 259 -16.09 4.46 -9.11
C LYS A 259 -16.54 3.68 -7.87
N THR A 260 -15.64 3.50 -6.90
CA THR A 260 -15.98 2.85 -5.63
C THR A 260 -16.91 3.74 -4.81
N ALA A 261 -16.62 5.04 -4.73
CA ALA A 261 -17.47 6.01 -4.05
C ALA A 261 -18.88 6.08 -4.70
N GLU A 262 -18.95 6.18 -6.02
CA GLU A 262 -20.21 6.17 -6.78
C GLU A 262 -21.03 4.90 -6.50
N LYS A 263 -20.38 3.72 -6.53
CA LYS A 263 -21.06 2.46 -6.22
C LYS A 263 -21.56 2.39 -4.79
N ILE A 264 -20.78 2.88 -3.81
CA ILE A 264 -21.24 2.96 -2.41
C ILE A 264 -22.42 3.93 -2.30
N MET A 265 -22.34 5.10 -2.95
CA MET A 265 -23.44 6.07 -2.93
C MET A 265 -24.70 5.55 -3.60
N ALA A 266 -24.60 4.80 -4.70
CA ALA A 266 -25.73 4.14 -5.33
C ALA A 266 -26.41 3.13 -4.38
N GLN A 267 -25.63 2.34 -3.62
CA GLN A 267 -26.19 1.42 -2.61
C GLN A 267 -26.90 2.18 -1.47
N VAL A 268 -26.37 3.32 -1.05
CA VAL A 268 -27.00 4.17 -0.02
C VAL A 268 -28.31 4.75 -0.55
N GLN A 269 -28.31 5.23 -1.81
CA GLN A 269 -29.52 5.77 -2.46
C GLN A 269 -30.60 4.69 -2.60
N GLU A 270 -30.23 3.49 -3.02
CA GLU A 270 -31.14 2.34 -3.12
C GLU A 270 -31.73 1.98 -1.75
N ALA A 271 -30.90 2.00 -0.70
CA ALA A 271 -31.34 1.65 0.66
C ALA A 271 -32.23 2.71 1.31
N LEU A 272 -32.03 3.99 1.05
CA LEU A 272 -32.73 5.11 1.70
C LEU A 272 -33.87 5.73 0.85
N GLY A 273 -33.89 5.46 -0.45
CA GLY A 273 -34.86 6.01 -1.40
C GLY A 273 -34.34 7.22 -2.18
N PRO A 274 -34.99 7.59 -3.30
CA PRO A 274 -34.52 8.62 -4.23
C PRO A 274 -34.49 10.02 -3.64
N ASP A 275 -35.38 10.33 -2.69
CA ASP A 275 -35.55 11.67 -2.11
C ASP A 275 -34.64 11.93 -0.91
N TYR A 276 -33.85 10.93 -0.47
CA TYR A 276 -32.97 11.11 0.68
C TYR A 276 -31.74 11.95 0.34
N ASP A 277 -31.39 12.87 1.22
CA ASP A 277 -30.23 13.75 1.05
C ASP A 277 -28.91 12.99 1.27
N LEU A 278 -28.27 12.58 0.16
CA LEU A 278 -27.02 11.82 0.18
C LEU A 278 -25.82 12.58 0.72
N ARG A 279 -25.87 13.91 0.91
CA ARG A 279 -24.76 14.66 1.51
C ARG A 279 -24.42 14.16 2.92
N HIS A 280 -25.37 13.52 3.64
CA HIS A 280 -25.16 12.90 4.94
C HIS A 280 -24.32 11.62 4.90
N PHE A 281 -24.08 11.03 3.71
CA PHE A 281 -23.32 9.80 3.51
C PHE A 281 -22.19 9.95 2.49
N ARG A 282 -21.94 11.16 1.97
CA ARG A 282 -20.90 11.45 0.99
C ARG A 282 -19.68 12.11 1.65
N PRO A 283 -18.66 11.35 2.04
CA PRO A 283 -17.42 11.90 2.60
C PRO A 283 -16.63 12.73 1.59
N ARG A 284 -15.78 13.63 2.09
CA ARG A 284 -14.84 14.42 1.28
C ARG A 284 -13.53 13.70 0.97
N TYR A 285 -13.30 12.53 1.58
CA TYR A 285 -12.12 11.70 1.41
C TYR A 285 -12.42 10.47 0.53
N LYS A 286 -11.38 9.82 -0.01
CA LYS A 286 -11.53 8.65 -0.87
C LYS A 286 -11.79 7.38 -0.05
N PRO A 287 -12.51 6.38 -0.60
CA PRO A 287 -12.66 5.07 0.05
C PRO A 287 -11.29 4.50 0.47
N TRP A 288 -11.21 4.02 1.72
CA TRP A 288 -10.01 3.52 2.38
C TRP A 288 -8.93 4.55 2.78
N ASP A 289 -9.15 5.86 2.60
CA ASP A 289 -8.37 6.87 3.33
C ASP A 289 -8.77 6.89 4.81
N GLN A 290 -9.99 6.44 5.08
CA GLN A 290 -10.48 6.06 6.39
C GLN A 290 -11.23 4.73 6.27
N ARG A 291 -11.46 4.05 7.39
CA ARG A 291 -12.12 2.75 7.40
C ARG A 291 -13.57 2.85 6.92
N LEU A 292 -14.00 1.91 6.09
CA LEU A 292 -15.41 1.77 5.70
C LEU A 292 -16.19 1.16 6.86
N CYS A 293 -17.36 1.71 7.20
CA CYS A 293 -18.23 1.16 8.22
C CYS A 293 -19.18 0.12 7.61
N LEU A 294 -19.18 -1.09 8.15
CA LEU A 294 -20.07 -2.17 7.72
C LEU A 294 -21.39 -2.12 8.48
N LEU A 295 -22.49 -2.21 7.75
CA LEU A 295 -23.85 -2.28 8.26
C LEU A 295 -24.43 -3.67 7.94
N PRO A 296 -24.50 -4.61 8.93
CA PRO A 296 -25.14 -5.89 8.72
C PRO A 296 -26.60 -5.71 8.35
N ASP A 297 -27.00 -6.32 7.23
CA ASP A 297 -28.36 -6.25 6.69
C ASP A 297 -28.91 -4.81 6.50
N GLY A 298 -28.00 -3.80 6.49
CA GLY A 298 -28.38 -2.39 6.33
C GLY A 298 -29.15 -1.79 7.52
N ASP A 299 -28.94 -2.30 8.72
CA ASP A 299 -29.72 -2.00 9.93
C ASP A 299 -29.86 -0.50 10.26
N LEU A 300 -28.82 0.30 10.02
CA LEU A 300 -28.89 1.75 10.18
C LEU A 300 -29.81 2.40 9.14
N PHE A 301 -29.70 1.98 7.87
CA PHE A 301 -30.57 2.51 6.81
C PHE A 301 -32.04 2.18 7.06
N GLU A 302 -32.31 0.97 7.57
CA GLU A 302 -33.67 0.59 7.96
C GLU A 302 -34.22 1.46 9.10
N ALA A 303 -33.40 1.74 10.13
CA ALA A 303 -33.79 2.61 11.23
C ALA A 303 -34.08 4.06 10.78
N ILE A 304 -33.34 4.56 9.78
CA ILE A 304 -33.57 5.87 9.16
C ILE A 304 -34.92 5.87 8.39
N ARG A 305 -35.16 4.86 7.53
CA ARG A 305 -36.41 4.74 6.76
C ARG A 305 -37.65 4.67 7.66
N GLN A 306 -37.49 4.04 8.82
CA GLN A 306 -38.59 3.94 9.82
C GLN A 306 -38.79 5.21 10.63
N GLY A 307 -38.04 6.28 10.36
CA GLY A 307 -38.11 7.55 11.08
C GLY A 307 -37.65 7.51 12.53
N ARG A 308 -36.96 6.41 12.96
CA ARG A 308 -36.41 6.25 14.32
C ARG A 308 -35.04 6.88 14.48
N VAL A 309 -34.35 7.15 13.38
CA VAL A 309 -33.06 7.78 13.36
C VAL A 309 -33.07 8.97 12.40
N THR A 310 -32.61 10.11 12.89
CA THR A 310 -32.35 11.31 12.08
C THR A 310 -30.82 11.49 11.95
N VAL A 311 -30.31 11.77 10.75
CA VAL A 311 -28.90 12.07 10.53
C VAL A 311 -28.75 13.54 10.21
N LEU A 312 -27.90 14.22 10.96
CA LEU A 312 -27.54 15.63 10.76
C LEU A 312 -26.04 15.79 10.53
N THR A 313 -25.71 16.59 9.52
CA THR A 313 -24.32 16.96 9.23
C THR A 313 -24.13 18.43 9.52
N ASP A 314 -23.63 18.73 10.73
CA ASP A 314 -23.40 20.08 11.23
C ASP A 314 -22.33 20.09 12.34
N GLU A 315 -21.89 21.28 12.73
CA GLU A 315 -20.96 21.47 13.84
C GLU A 315 -21.69 21.96 15.09
N ILE A 316 -21.24 21.49 16.26
CA ILE A 316 -21.75 21.94 17.54
C ILE A 316 -21.16 23.32 17.84
N GLU A 317 -22.02 24.30 18.09
CA GLU A 317 -21.61 25.58 18.61
C GLU A 317 -21.43 25.49 20.13
N ARG A 318 -22.43 24.97 20.85
CA ARG A 318 -22.38 24.81 22.31
C ARG A 318 -23.43 23.84 22.83
N PHE A 319 -23.23 23.33 24.01
CA PHE A 319 -24.23 22.64 24.80
C PHE A 319 -25.12 23.67 25.50
N THR A 320 -26.40 23.33 25.68
CA THR A 320 -27.42 24.08 26.45
C THR A 320 -27.95 23.20 27.58
N ALA A 321 -28.73 23.75 28.49
CA ALA A 321 -29.33 22.97 29.58
C ALA A 321 -30.19 21.81 29.09
N SER A 322 -30.85 21.94 27.93
CA SER A 322 -31.80 20.94 27.38
C SER A 322 -31.31 20.24 26.11
N GLY A 323 -30.05 20.45 25.67
CA GLY A 323 -29.56 19.83 24.45
C GLY A 323 -28.34 20.52 23.85
N LEU A 324 -28.32 20.68 22.50
CA LEU A 324 -27.21 21.22 21.73
C LEU A 324 -27.70 22.34 20.79
N LEU A 325 -26.94 23.41 20.69
CA LEU A 325 -27.05 24.42 19.64
C LEU A 325 -26.02 24.16 18.58
N LEU A 326 -26.45 24.06 17.32
CA LEU A 326 -25.61 23.86 16.16
C LEU A 326 -25.20 25.20 15.53
N LYS A 327 -24.10 25.20 14.76
CA LYS A 327 -23.65 26.41 14.05
C LYS A 327 -24.64 26.92 13.00
N SER A 328 -25.50 26.07 12.47
CA SER A 328 -26.61 26.45 11.62
C SER A 328 -27.71 27.28 12.33
N GLY A 329 -27.64 27.38 13.66
CA GLY A 329 -28.68 27.96 14.51
C GLY A 329 -29.75 26.97 14.95
N GLN A 330 -29.75 25.72 14.47
CA GLN A 330 -30.67 24.68 14.86
C GLN A 330 -30.42 24.23 16.30
N SER A 331 -31.44 24.13 17.12
CA SER A 331 -31.40 23.58 18.46
C SER A 331 -31.88 22.14 18.46
N LEU A 332 -31.11 21.23 19.09
CA LEU A 332 -31.45 19.84 19.28
C LEU A 332 -31.76 19.58 20.74
N ALA A 333 -32.98 19.15 21.05
CA ALA A 333 -33.30 18.63 22.37
C ALA A 333 -32.63 17.27 22.60
N ALA A 334 -32.12 17.03 23.78
CA ALA A 334 -31.49 15.78 24.17
C ALA A 334 -31.69 15.47 25.64
N ASP A 335 -32.12 14.26 25.97
CA ASP A 335 -32.08 13.71 27.34
C ASP A 335 -30.69 13.11 27.65
N ALA A 336 -30.02 12.59 26.59
CA ALA A 336 -28.67 12.05 26.70
C ALA A 336 -27.84 12.37 25.45
N VAL A 337 -26.55 12.58 25.64
CA VAL A 337 -25.59 12.77 24.56
C VAL A 337 -24.54 11.69 24.65
N VAL A 338 -24.33 10.96 23.55
CA VAL A 338 -23.30 9.94 23.47
C VAL A 338 -22.14 10.46 22.60
N THR A 339 -20.93 10.55 23.17
CA THR A 339 -19.75 11.05 22.48
C THR A 339 -19.01 9.91 21.77
N ALA A 340 -19.54 9.49 20.59
CA ALA A 340 -18.87 8.51 19.71
C ALA A 340 -17.77 9.18 18.85
N THR A 341 -16.97 10.05 19.48
CA THR A 341 -16.00 10.96 18.84
C THR A 341 -14.60 10.38 18.67
N GLY A 342 -14.49 9.07 18.87
CA GLY A 342 -13.27 8.29 18.67
C GLY A 342 -12.59 7.84 19.95
N LEU A 343 -11.52 7.08 19.77
CA LEU A 343 -10.74 6.48 20.84
C LEU A 343 -9.43 7.26 21.02
N ASP A 344 -8.80 7.09 22.18
CA ASP A 344 -7.40 7.46 22.38
C ASP A 344 -6.52 6.24 22.10
N LEU A 345 -5.42 6.46 21.39
CA LEU A 345 -4.51 5.38 21.04
C LEU A 345 -3.28 5.38 21.95
N LEU A 346 -2.91 4.18 22.39
CA LEU A 346 -1.78 3.95 23.29
C LEU A 346 -0.89 2.84 22.75
N ALA A 347 0.27 3.20 22.24
CA ALA A 347 1.21 2.23 21.69
C ALA A 347 1.73 1.29 22.80
N LEU A 348 1.80 -0.02 22.49
CA LEU A 348 2.31 -1.06 23.39
C LEU A 348 1.69 -1.05 24.82
N GLY A 349 0.44 -0.58 24.91
CA GLY A 349 -0.25 -0.45 26.22
C GLY A 349 0.38 0.56 27.17
N GLY A 350 1.22 1.47 26.69
CA GLY A 350 1.94 2.46 27.50
C GLY A 350 3.15 1.89 28.24
N LEU A 351 3.64 0.72 27.87
CA LEU A 351 4.81 0.08 28.46
C LEU A 351 6.07 0.94 28.23
N ALA A 352 6.73 1.34 29.31
CA ALA A 352 8.02 2.03 29.23
C ALA A 352 9.14 1.03 28.89
N LEU A 353 9.91 1.30 27.84
CA LEU A 353 10.98 0.41 27.38
C LEU A 353 12.36 1.04 27.63
N SER A 354 13.33 0.19 28.03
CA SER A 354 14.73 0.57 28.11
C SER A 354 15.65 -0.57 27.66
N VAL A 355 16.82 -0.23 27.17
CA VAL A 355 17.90 -1.17 26.79
C VAL A 355 19.16 -0.69 27.49
N ASP A 356 19.75 -1.53 28.35
CA ASP A 356 20.95 -1.27 29.16
C ASP A 356 20.88 0.10 29.87
N GLY A 357 19.73 0.36 30.51
CA GLY A 357 19.46 1.58 31.26
C GLY A 357 19.09 2.82 30.41
N ARG A 358 19.14 2.75 29.08
CA ARG A 358 18.73 3.83 28.18
C ARG A 358 17.26 3.72 27.84
N ALA A 359 16.48 4.73 28.17
CA ALA A 359 15.06 4.79 27.81
C ALA A 359 14.88 4.84 26.27
N ILE A 360 13.88 4.13 25.78
CA ILE A 360 13.54 4.07 24.36
C ILE A 360 12.29 4.91 24.09
N ALA A 361 12.42 5.91 23.22
CA ALA A 361 11.27 6.64 22.70
C ALA A 361 10.76 5.91 21.45
N LEU A 362 9.52 5.42 21.47
CA LEU A 362 8.95 4.62 20.39
C LEU A 362 8.98 5.34 19.03
N LYS A 363 8.74 6.64 19.01
CA LYS A 363 8.78 7.48 17.79
C LYS A 363 10.12 7.44 17.05
N ASP A 364 11.20 7.11 17.76
CA ASP A 364 12.55 7.05 17.20
C ASP A 364 12.91 5.64 16.71
N THR A 365 11.98 4.69 16.79
CA THR A 365 12.17 3.31 16.33
C THR A 365 11.47 3.06 15.01
N LEU A 366 12.04 2.16 14.20
CA LEU A 366 11.42 1.66 12.98
C LEU A 366 10.88 0.25 13.18
N SER A 367 9.71 -0.03 12.61
CA SER A 367 9.14 -1.35 12.68
C SER A 367 9.74 -2.30 11.65
N TYR A 368 10.28 -3.42 12.11
CA TYR A 368 10.71 -4.52 11.27
C TYR A 368 9.57 -5.51 11.03
N LYS A 369 9.21 -5.71 9.76
CA LYS A 369 8.09 -6.59 9.31
C LYS A 369 6.75 -6.30 10.00
N GLY A 370 6.61 -5.10 10.60
CA GLY A 370 5.40 -4.69 11.31
C GLY A 370 5.19 -5.38 12.66
N MET A 371 6.26 -5.96 13.27
CA MET A 371 6.12 -6.73 14.51
C MET A 371 7.31 -6.66 15.49
N MET A 372 8.46 -6.18 15.07
CA MET A 372 9.61 -5.92 15.93
C MET A 372 10.06 -4.48 15.76
N LEU A 373 10.88 -3.96 16.67
CA LEU A 373 11.37 -2.59 16.63
C LEU A 373 12.89 -2.57 16.46
N SER A 374 13.39 -1.61 15.70
CA SER A 374 14.83 -1.42 15.50
C SER A 374 15.56 -1.23 16.84
N GLY A 375 16.67 -1.94 17.02
CA GLY A 375 17.49 -1.84 18.23
C GLY A 375 16.95 -2.54 19.48
N LEU A 376 15.76 -3.18 19.44
CA LEU A 376 15.20 -3.88 20.59
C LEU A 376 15.34 -5.40 20.44
N PRO A 377 16.15 -6.04 21.29
CA PRO A 377 16.35 -7.48 21.24
C PRO A 377 15.13 -8.27 21.72
N ASN A 378 14.87 -9.44 21.13
CA ASN A 378 13.87 -10.42 21.59
C ASN A 378 12.52 -9.82 22.00
N LEU A 379 12.05 -8.81 21.25
CA LEU A 379 10.77 -8.17 21.48
C LEU A 379 9.94 -8.23 20.21
N ALA A 380 8.70 -8.68 20.33
CA ALA A 380 7.70 -8.58 19.27
C ALA A 380 6.41 -7.96 19.80
N PHE A 381 5.68 -7.27 18.93
CA PHE A 381 4.36 -6.72 19.24
C PHE A 381 3.37 -7.04 18.12
N VAL A 382 2.10 -7.11 18.50
CA VAL A 382 1.03 -7.39 17.55
C VAL A 382 0.31 -6.11 17.16
N PHE A 383 0.31 -5.81 15.86
CA PHE A 383 -0.50 -4.78 15.25
C PHE A 383 -1.18 -5.36 14.00
N GLY A 384 -2.50 -5.29 13.94
CA GLY A 384 -3.30 -5.89 12.87
C GLY A 384 -3.25 -5.10 11.55
N TYR A 385 -3.98 -5.58 10.56
CA TYR A 385 -4.19 -4.85 9.32
C TYR A 385 -5.20 -3.73 9.49
N THR A 386 -5.01 -2.64 8.75
CA THR A 386 -5.99 -1.55 8.66
C THR A 386 -7.11 -1.86 7.66
N ASN A 387 -6.87 -2.78 6.73
CA ASN A 387 -7.76 -3.15 5.62
C ASN A 387 -8.28 -4.60 5.69
N ALA A 388 -7.97 -5.33 6.75
CA ALA A 388 -8.37 -6.73 6.93
C ALA A 388 -8.53 -7.06 8.43
N SER A 389 -8.99 -8.28 8.73
CA SER A 389 -9.20 -8.73 10.11
C SER A 389 -7.91 -8.78 10.91
N TRP A 390 -7.99 -8.40 12.17
CA TRP A 390 -6.87 -8.25 13.09
C TRP A 390 -6.07 -9.55 13.30
N THR A 391 -6.77 -10.66 13.51
CA THR A 391 -6.17 -11.99 13.77
C THR A 391 -5.27 -12.48 12.66
N LEU A 392 -5.51 -12.07 11.43
CA LEU A 392 -4.69 -12.48 10.30
C LEU A 392 -3.21 -12.11 10.49
N LYS A 393 -2.95 -10.90 10.99
CA LYS A 393 -1.58 -10.46 11.29
C LYS A 393 -1.10 -11.03 12.64
N ALA A 394 -2.00 -11.14 13.61
CA ALA A 394 -1.69 -11.72 14.92
C ALA A 394 -1.19 -13.16 14.80
N ASP A 395 -1.90 -14.03 14.04
CA ASP A 395 -1.50 -15.41 13.76
C ASP A 395 -0.11 -15.48 13.09
N LEU A 396 0.13 -14.62 12.08
CA LEU A 396 1.42 -14.57 11.38
C LEU A 396 2.56 -14.11 12.29
N THR A 397 2.30 -13.10 13.12
CA THR A 397 3.27 -12.57 14.09
C THR A 397 3.64 -13.64 15.11
N SER A 398 2.66 -14.31 15.70
CA SER A 398 2.89 -15.36 16.71
C SER A 398 3.64 -16.56 16.11
N GLY A 399 3.28 -16.99 14.90
CA GLY A 399 4.01 -18.02 14.18
C GLY A 399 5.46 -17.63 13.85
N PHE A 400 5.71 -16.36 13.52
CA PHE A 400 7.08 -15.86 13.32
C PHE A 400 7.87 -15.83 14.63
N VAL A 401 7.24 -15.41 15.74
CA VAL A 401 7.85 -15.45 17.09
C VAL A 401 8.25 -16.88 17.47
N CYS A 402 7.41 -17.89 17.24
CA CYS A 402 7.78 -19.28 17.46
C CYS A 402 9.03 -19.70 16.65
N ARG A 403 9.13 -19.27 15.40
CA ARG A 403 10.34 -19.50 14.58
C ARG A 403 11.59 -18.82 15.14
N LEU A 404 11.43 -17.61 15.73
CA LEU A 404 12.54 -16.92 16.40
C LEU A 404 12.98 -17.71 17.65
N ILE A 405 12.05 -18.13 18.49
CA ILE A 405 12.31 -18.89 19.70
C ILE A 405 13.03 -20.20 19.37
N GLN A 406 12.51 -20.99 18.42
CA GLN A 406 13.13 -22.23 17.95
C GLN A 406 14.57 -22.03 17.46
N ARG A 407 14.88 -20.88 16.86
CA ARG A 407 16.24 -20.55 16.45
C ARG A 407 17.10 -20.08 17.62
N LEU A 408 16.54 -19.36 18.59
CA LEU A 408 17.22 -19.00 19.83
C LEU A 408 17.65 -20.26 20.60
N ASP A 409 16.82 -21.32 20.57
CA ASP A 409 17.13 -22.62 21.22
C ASP A 409 18.32 -23.36 20.56
N GLN A 410 18.74 -22.93 19.37
CA GLN A 410 19.95 -23.43 18.70
C GLN A 410 21.27 -22.77 19.18
N GLY A 411 21.27 -22.17 20.37
CA GLY A 411 22.46 -21.58 21.01
C GLY A 411 22.64 -20.08 20.78
N TYR A 412 21.55 -19.39 20.36
CA TYR A 412 21.55 -17.93 20.31
C TYR A 412 20.95 -17.33 21.58
N SER A 413 21.54 -16.26 22.11
CA SER A 413 21.02 -15.53 23.26
C SER A 413 19.89 -14.58 22.89
N HIS A 414 20.09 -13.83 21.79
CA HIS A 414 19.09 -12.86 21.31
C HIS A 414 19.22 -12.59 19.81
N CYS A 415 18.14 -12.01 19.28
CA CYS A 415 18.10 -11.46 17.94
C CYS A 415 17.58 -10.02 17.97
N THR A 416 18.21 -9.12 17.20
CA THR A 416 17.88 -7.69 17.17
C THR A 416 17.71 -7.21 15.74
N PRO A 417 16.60 -6.55 15.38
CA PRO A 417 16.49 -5.86 14.09
C PRO A 417 17.40 -4.64 14.09
N VAL A 418 18.35 -4.58 13.17
CA VAL A 418 19.32 -3.48 13.06
C VAL A 418 19.13 -2.73 11.75
N LEU A 419 18.95 -1.42 11.84
CA LEU A 419 18.89 -0.53 10.68
C LEU A 419 20.32 -0.22 10.22
N SER A 420 20.81 -0.96 9.23
CA SER A 420 22.15 -0.77 8.65
C SER A 420 22.13 0.11 7.38
N ASP A 421 20.98 0.30 6.77
CA ASP A 421 20.82 1.04 5.51
C ASP A 421 20.41 2.49 5.79
N ALA A 422 21.32 3.43 5.62
CA ALA A 422 21.10 4.86 5.84
C ALA A 422 20.08 5.50 4.87
N ASN A 423 19.76 4.83 3.75
CA ASN A 423 18.79 5.32 2.77
C ASN A 423 17.33 4.99 3.13
N ILE A 424 17.10 4.30 4.23
CA ILE A 424 15.73 4.05 4.71
C ILE A 424 15.24 5.28 5.46
N ARG A 425 14.24 5.96 4.87
CA ARG A 425 13.62 7.14 5.49
C ARG A 425 12.48 6.69 6.41
N PRO A 426 12.35 7.30 7.61
CA PRO A 426 11.18 7.10 8.45
C PRO A 426 9.93 7.65 7.79
N GLU A 427 8.86 6.86 7.78
CA GLU A 427 7.51 7.22 7.33
C GLU A 427 6.52 7.04 8.49
N ARG A 428 5.35 7.66 8.38
CA ARG A 428 4.29 7.49 9.38
C ARG A 428 3.90 6.03 9.51
N TRP A 429 3.61 5.59 10.73
CA TRP A 429 3.25 4.20 11.05
C TRP A 429 2.12 3.64 10.21
N VAL A 430 1.04 4.40 10.05
CA VAL A 430 -0.11 4.05 9.22
C VAL A 430 -0.56 5.23 8.38
N ASP A 431 -0.98 4.95 7.17
CA ASP A 431 -1.46 5.92 6.18
C ASP A 431 -2.99 6.02 6.25
N PHE A 432 -3.49 6.54 7.40
CA PHE A 432 -4.90 6.83 7.62
C PHE A 432 -5.10 8.29 7.99
N SER A 433 -6.08 8.93 7.35
CA SER A 433 -6.42 10.34 7.59
C SER A 433 -7.39 10.56 8.75
N SER A 434 -7.85 9.49 9.41
CA SER A 434 -8.81 9.60 10.52
C SER A 434 -8.21 10.34 11.73
N GLY A 435 -9.00 11.26 12.31
CA GLY A 435 -8.53 12.19 13.34
C GLY A 435 -7.96 11.51 14.59
N TYR A 436 -8.50 10.36 15.01
CA TYR A 436 -8.02 9.63 16.18
C TYR A 436 -6.61 9.04 15.96
N ILE A 437 -6.28 8.63 14.72
CA ILE A 437 -4.93 8.18 14.36
C ILE A 437 -3.98 9.37 14.30
N GLN A 438 -4.37 10.44 13.59
CA GLN A 438 -3.51 11.61 13.43
C GLN A 438 -3.08 12.23 14.76
N ARG A 439 -3.96 12.26 15.77
CA ARG A 439 -3.64 12.76 17.12
C ARG A 439 -2.60 11.93 17.88
N SER A 440 -2.42 10.67 17.48
CA SER A 440 -1.63 9.71 18.26
C SER A 440 -0.34 9.28 17.57
N LEU A 441 -0.09 9.69 16.31
CA LEU A 441 1.05 9.23 15.50
C LEU A 441 2.40 9.48 16.16
N ASP A 442 2.55 10.60 16.90
CA ASP A 442 3.80 10.94 17.58
C ASP A 442 4.14 10.02 18.77
N ARG A 443 3.20 9.17 19.18
CA ARG A 443 3.37 8.17 20.25
C ARG A 443 3.65 6.77 19.72
N PHE A 444 3.62 6.57 18.38
CA PHE A 444 3.85 5.29 17.72
C PHE A 444 5.26 5.20 17.12
N PRO A 445 5.77 3.99 16.87
CA PRO A 445 6.98 3.84 16.09
C PRO A 445 6.75 4.32 14.65
N ALA A 446 7.82 4.55 13.90
CA ALA A 446 7.74 4.82 12.48
C ALA A 446 7.83 3.52 11.66
N GLN A 447 7.44 3.57 10.39
CA GLN A 447 7.82 2.55 9.41
C GLN A 447 8.93 3.09 8.51
N GLY A 448 9.62 2.22 7.81
CA GLY A 448 10.62 2.64 6.83
C GLY A 448 10.03 2.74 5.42
N SER A 449 10.71 3.48 4.54
CA SER A 449 10.30 3.69 3.14
C SER A 449 10.27 2.41 2.29
N ARG A 450 10.97 1.34 2.70
CA ARG A 450 11.02 0.04 1.98
C ARG A 450 11.11 -1.16 2.91
N ALA A 451 10.81 -2.35 2.36
CA ALA A 451 10.94 -3.62 3.06
C ALA A 451 12.41 -3.86 3.52
N PRO A 452 12.63 -4.52 4.68
CA PRO A 452 11.63 -5.14 5.57
C PRO A 452 11.00 -4.19 6.59
N TRP A 453 11.31 -2.89 6.53
CA TRP A 453 10.89 -1.86 7.47
C TRP A 453 9.53 -1.24 7.14
N ARG A 454 9.03 -1.44 5.91
CA ARG A 454 7.73 -0.94 5.47
C ARG A 454 6.61 -1.92 5.81
N LEU A 455 5.51 -1.41 6.37
CA LEU A 455 4.30 -2.19 6.63
C LEU A 455 3.62 -2.58 5.31
N ARG A 456 3.39 -3.87 5.13
CA ARG A 456 2.60 -4.36 4.00
C ARG A 456 1.16 -4.53 4.45
N GLN A 457 0.23 -3.85 3.79
CA GLN A 457 -1.21 -4.04 3.99
C GLN A 457 -1.74 -5.13 3.06
N ASN A 458 -1.01 -6.28 3.04
CA ASN A 458 -1.31 -7.40 2.16
C ASN A 458 -1.02 -8.73 2.88
N TYR A 459 -2.09 -9.43 3.24
CA TYR A 459 -2.00 -10.70 3.95
C TYR A 459 -1.19 -11.77 3.20
N PHE A 460 -1.36 -11.89 1.88
CA PHE A 460 -0.69 -12.93 1.10
C PHE A 460 0.83 -12.73 1.05
N LEU A 461 1.28 -11.49 0.87
CA LEU A 461 2.70 -11.15 0.89
C LEU A 461 3.30 -11.34 2.29
N ASP A 462 2.56 -11.00 3.33
CA ASP A 462 3.00 -11.23 4.71
C ASP A 462 3.02 -12.72 5.06
N LEU A 463 2.04 -13.49 4.60
CA LEU A 463 2.01 -14.95 4.78
C LEU A 463 3.28 -15.58 4.21
N LEU A 464 3.67 -15.22 2.99
CA LEU A 464 4.91 -15.70 2.37
C LEU A 464 6.15 -15.26 3.15
N ALA A 465 6.23 -13.98 3.50
CA ALA A 465 7.41 -13.40 4.15
C ALA A 465 7.60 -13.90 5.59
N LEU A 466 6.51 -14.09 6.35
CA LEU A 466 6.58 -14.42 7.76
C LEU A 466 6.57 -15.93 8.02
N ARG A 467 5.88 -16.72 7.19
CA ARG A 467 5.82 -18.17 7.38
C ARG A 467 7.01 -18.89 6.76
N TRP A 468 7.51 -18.45 5.59
CA TRP A 468 8.56 -19.15 4.83
C TRP A 468 9.79 -18.28 4.56
N GLY A 469 9.73 -16.97 4.79
CA GLY A 469 10.88 -16.07 4.60
C GLY A 469 12.07 -16.46 5.49
N ARG A 470 13.28 -16.17 5.01
CA ARG A 470 14.51 -16.43 5.77
C ARG A 470 14.54 -15.57 7.05
N LEU A 471 14.95 -16.17 8.19
CA LEU A 471 15.21 -15.44 9.44
C LEU A 471 16.56 -14.70 9.39
N ALA A 472 17.53 -15.24 8.67
CA ALA A 472 18.81 -14.58 8.39
C ALA A 472 18.67 -13.77 7.09
N ASP A 473 18.08 -12.56 7.19
CA ASP A 473 17.87 -11.66 6.05
C ASP A 473 18.85 -10.46 6.04
N GLY A 474 19.89 -10.52 6.85
CA GLY A 474 20.88 -9.44 6.99
C GLY A 474 20.44 -8.27 7.87
N THR A 475 19.13 -8.12 8.10
CA THR A 475 18.55 -7.07 8.95
C THR A 475 18.41 -7.54 10.40
N LEU A 476 18.01 -8.80 10.60
CA LEU A 476 17.91 -9.43 11.91
C LEU A 476 19.26 -10.01 12.32
N GLN A 477 19.96 -9.33 13.21
CA GLN A 477 21.24 -9.78 13.76
C GLN A 477 21.06 -10.79 14.88
N TRP A 478 21.88 -11.83 14.89
CA TRP A 478 21.81 -12.95 15.81
C TRP A 478 23.09 -13.01 16.67
N HIS A 479 22.93 -13.05 17.98
CA HIS A 479 24.02 -13.11 18.95
C HIS A 479 24.05 -14.48 19.60
N ARG A 480 25.21 -15.14 19.65
CA ARG A 480 25.37 -16.42 20.33
C ARG A 480 25.52 -16.23 21.84
N SER A 481 25.06 -17.21 22.61
CA SER A 481 25.37 -17.28 24.02
C SER A 481 26.88 -17.49 24.19
N ALA A 482 27.53 -16.65 24.99
CA ALA A 482 28.92 -16.89 25.38
C ALA A 482 28.98 -18.20 26.19
N GLY A 483 29.61 -19.23 25.64
CA GLY A 483 29.93 -20.44 26.39
C GLY A 483 30.89 -20.10 27.55
N PRO A 484 30.88 -20.83 28.66
CA PRO A 484 31.86 -20.62 29.72
C PRO A 484 33.26 -20.93 29.16
N GLY A 485 34.03 -19.89 28.81
CA GLY A 485 35.42 -19.98 28.43
C GLY A 485 35.76 -19.71 26.95
N SER A 486 35.50 -18.52 26.45
CA SER A 486 36.12 -18.03 25.21
C SER A 486 36.50 -16.54 25.34
N PRO A 487 37.71 -16.13 24.97
CA PRO A 487 38.14 -14.74 24.96
C PRO A 487 37.43 -13.96 23.84
N GLN A 488 37.18 -12.70 24.10
CA GLN A 488 36.67 -11.77 23.10
C GLN A 488 37.71 -11.60 22.00
N ASP A 489 37.40 -12.04 20.79
CA ASP A 489 38.15 -11.67 19.60
C ASP A 489 37.27 -10.89 18.64
N ALA A 490 37.65 -9.63 18.47
CA ALA A 490 37.24 -8.78 17.37
C ALA A 490 37.95 -9.24 16.08
N GLY A 491 37.22 -9.71 15.09
CA GLY A 491 37.78 -10.09 13.82
C GLY A 491 36.76 -10.41 12.75
N ALA A 492 36.86 -9.66 11.68
CA ALA A 492 36.02 -9.77 10.48
C ALA A 492 36.04 -11.18 9.87
N ASP A 493 34.85 -11.68 9.53
CA ASP A 493 34.66 -12.96 8.83
C ASP A 493 34.68 -12.77 7.31
N LYS A 494 35.69 -13.39 6.67
CA LYS A 494 35.78 -13.68 5.24
C LYS A 494 35.13 -15.04 4.97
N PRO A 495 34.56 -15.29 3.81
CA PRO A 495 33.91 -16.56 3.52
C PRO A 495 34.92 -17.66 3.18
N ALA A 496 34.81 -18.80 3.82
CA ALA A 496 35.58 -20.02 3.52
C ALA A 496 34.74 -21.04 2.76
N GLY A 497 35.38 -21.69 1.85
CA GLY A 497 34.90 -22.57 0.82
C GLY A 497 34.48 -23.96 1.25
N HIS A 498 34.03 -24.67 0.24
CA HIS A 498 33.51 -26.03 0.19
C HIS A 498 34.30 -27.12 0.92
N SER A 499 33.59 -27.99 1.62
CA SER A 499 33.95 -29.41 1.63
C SER A 499 32.69 -30.29 1.80
N ARG A 500 32.69 -31.34 0.97
CA ARG A 500 31.73 -32.45 0.91
C ARG A 500 31.81 -33.32 2.14
N HIS A 501 30.73 -33.88 2.61
CA HIS A 501 30.48 -35.30 2.78
C HIS A 501 29.01 -35.59 3.20
N SER A 502 28.46 -36.60 2.54
CA SER A 502 27.15 -37.25 2.71
C SER A 502 27.23 -38.35 3.79
N PRO A 503 26.20 -39.21 3.94
CA PRO A 503 24.82 -38.94 4.39
C PRO A 503 24.46 -39.83 5.61
N LEU A 504 23.40 -39.53 6.31
CA LEU A 504 22.73 -40.54 7.12
C LEU A 504 21.20 -40.36 7.07
N HIS A 505 20.58 -41.47 6.77
CA HIS A 505 19.16 -41.71 6.67
C HIS A 505 18.38 -41.36 7.93
N SER A 506 17.22 -40.74 7.77
CA SER A 506 16.03 -41.12 8.52
C SER A 506 14.76 -40.81 7.71
N ARG A 507 13.90 -41.79 7.68
CA ARG A 507 12.63 -41.92 6.96
C ARG A 507 11.55 -40.97 7.50
N GLU A 508 10.55 -40.84 6.63
CA GLU A 508 9.17 -40.38 6.86
C GLU A 508 8.92 -38.90 6.66
N SER A 509 7.94 -38.46 5.94
CA SER A 509 6.69 -39.05 5.46
C SER A 509 6.19 -38.29 4.24
N GLY A 510 6.06 -38.99 3.13
CA GLY A 510 5.43 -38.48 1.92
C GLY A 510 3.89 -38.46 2.07
N ARG A 511 3.32 -37.32 2.47
CA ARG A 511 1.87 -37.10 2.40
C ARG A 511 1.42 -35.68 2.14
N SER A 512 2.32 -34.69 1.96
CA SER A 512 1.94 -33.29 1.75
C SER A 512 1.74 -32.84 0.30
N GLY A 513 2.27 -33.57 -0.67
CA GLY A 513 2.22 -33.14 -2.09
C GLY A 513 0.83 -33.27 -2.77
N ARG A 514 -0.04 -34.14 -2.29
CA ARG A 514 -1.36 -34.37 -2.89
C ARG A 514 -2.43 -33.35 -2.46
N TRP A 515 -2.23 -32.66 -1.33
CA TRP A 515 -3.17 -31.66 -0.83
C TRP A 515 -3.06 -30.32 -1.58
N TRP A 516 -1.89 -29.97 -2.09
CA TRP A 516 -1.69 -28.74 -2.84
C TRP A 516 -2.33 -28.74 -4.22
N ALA A 517 -2.27 -29.88 -4.91
CA ALA A 517 -2.97 -30.05 -6.19
C ALA A 517 -4.50 -29.96 -6.04
N THR A 518 -5.04 -30.51 -4.96
CA THR A 518 -6.49 -30.42 -4.64
C THR A 518 -6.91 -29.01 -4.26
N LEU A 519 -6.06 -28.23 -3.58
CA LEU A 519 -6.36 -26.85 -3.22
C LEU A 519 -6.30 -25.90 -4.44
N ILE A 520 -5.38 -26.14 -5.36
CA ILE A 520 -5.31 -25.35 -6.61
C ILE A 520 -6.53 -25.67 -7.50
N VAL A 521 -6.93 -26.92 -7.60
CA VAL A 521 -8.14 -27.31 -8.36
C VAL A 521 -9.41 -26.79 -7.66
N ALA A 522 -9.47 -26.80 -6.33
CA ALA A 522 -10.58 -26.19 -5.59
C ALA A 522 -10.63 -24.65 -5.71
N ALA A 523 -9.47 -23.99 -5.70
CA ALA A 523 -9.41 -22.54 -5.92
C ALA A 523 -9.80 -22.13 -7.35
N LEU A 524 -9.41 -22.93 -8.36
CA LEU A 524 -9.85 -22.76 -9.74
C LEU A 524 -11.34 -23.08 -9.91
N GLY A 525 -11.86 -24.11 -9.21
CA GLY A 525 -13.29 -24.43 -9.21
C GLY A 525 -14.15 -23.36 -8.53
N VAL A 526 -13.65 -22.76 -7.46
CA VAL A 526 -14.33 -21.64 -6.77
C VAL A 526 -14.25 -20.34 -7.59
N ALA A 527 -13.15 -20.08 -8.29
CA ALA A 527 -13.05 -18.95 -9.20
C ALA A 527 -13.98 -19.10 -10.42
N LEU A 528 -14.09 -20.31 -10.98
CA LEU A 528 -15.01 -20.63 -12.06
C LEU A 528 -16.48 -20.64 -11.59
N GLY A 529 -16.77 -21.13 -10.39
CA GLY A 529 -18.10 -21.10 -9.80
C GLY A 529 -18.57 -19.70 -9.41
N ALA A 530 -17.70 -18.86 -8.91
CA ALA A 530 -17.99 -17.46 -8.64
C ALA A 530 -18.22 -16.67 -9.94
N TRP A 531 -17.48 -16.98 -10.98
CA TRP A 531 -17.68 -16.41 -12.32
C TRP A 531 -19.03 -16.84 -12.94
N TRP A 532 -19.46 -18.10 -12.70
CA TRP A 532 -20.76 -18.61 -13.14
C TRP A 532 -21.95 -18.06 -12.33
N LEU A 533 -21.78 -17.81 -11.02
CA LEU A 533 -22.83 -17.28 -10.13
C LEU A 533 -22.99 -15.76 -10.18
N LEU A 534 -22.03 -15.00 -10.72
CA LEU A 534 -22.09 -13.53 -10.83
C LEU A 534 -22.81 -13.04 -12.10
N GLY A 535 -23.51 -13.89 -12.80
CA GLY A 535 -24.36 -13.54 -13.94
C GLY A 535 -23.55 -13.47 -15.23
N GLN A 536 -23.89 -14.36 -16.14
CA GLN A 536 -23.43 -14.32 -17.51
C GLN A 536 -23.86 -13.01 -18.19
N PRO A 537 -22.96 -12.11 -18.55
CA PRO A 537 -23.13 -11.39 -19.80
C PRO A 537 -22.67 -12.37 -20.88
N GLY A 538 -23.50 -12.49 -21.94
CA GLY A 538 -23.35 -13.47 -22.99
C GLY A 538 -21.92 -13.65 -23.49
N LEU A 539 -21.64 -14.90 -23.83
CA LEU A 539 -20.45 -15.36 -24.53
C LEU A 539 -20.18 -14.53 -25.79
N LEU A 540 -19.48 -13.43 -25.58
CA LEU A 540 -18.66 -12.79 -26.59
C LEU A 540 -17.28 -12.65 -25.93
N LYS A 541 -16.35 -13.56 -26.27
CA LYS A 541 -14.92 -13.19 -26.22
C LYS A 541 -14.85 -11.81 -26.86
N PRO A 542 -14.33 -10.75 -26.17
CA PRO A 542 -13.98 -9.56 -26.91
C PRO A 542 -12.98 -10.01 -27.96
N ALA A 543 -13.33 -9.90 -29.24
CA ALA A 543 -12.38 -9.97 -30.33
C ALA A 543 -11.27 -9.00 -29.90
N LYS A 544 -9.99 -9.44 -29.93
CA LYS A 544 -8.86 -8.51 -29.83
C LYS A 544 -9.22 -7.34 -30.70
N PRO A 545 -9.27 -6.09 -30.19
CA PRO A 545 -9.50 -4.95 -31.07
C PRO A 545 -8.49 -5.07 -32.20
N ALA A 546 -8.94 -4.97 -33.45
CA ALA A 546 -8.01 -4.93 -34.55
C ALA A 546 -7.13 -3.73 -34.32
N GLU A 547 -5.83 -3.96 -34.06
CA GLU A 547 -4.87 -2.87 -33.85
C GLU A 547 -4.91 -2.00 -35.11
N ARG A 548 -5.12 -0.69 -34.92
CA ARG A 548 -5.10 0.27 -36.03
C ARG A 548 -3.69 0.32 -36.59
N SER A 549 -3.53 0.10 -37.88
CA SER A 549 -2.20 0.11 -38.52
C SER A 549 -1.69 1.52 -38.83
N ALA A 550 -2.56 2.52 -38.81
CA ALA A 550 -2.21 3.93 -38.99
C ALA A 550 -3.33 4.84 -38.44
N CYS A 551 -2.95 6.01 -37.95
CA CYS A 551 -3.86 7.06 -37.51
C CYS A 551 -3.64 8.30 -38.40
N PRO A 552 -4.65 8.74 -39.20
CA PRO A 552 -4.48 9.86 -40.08
C PRO A 552 -4.31 11.17 -39.27
N LEU A 553 -3.18 11.82 -39.46
CA LEU A 553 -2.93 13.15 -38.93
C LEU A 553 -3.50 14.19 -39.92
N PRO A 554 -4.20 15.22 -39.43
CA PRO A 554 -4.59 16.31 -40.32
C PRO A 554 -3.34 17.00 -40.90
N PRO A 555 -3.40 17.55 -42.15
CA PRO A 555 -2.27 18.24 -42.74
C PRO A 555 -1.71 19.33 -41.80
N SER A 556 -0.39 19.40 -41.67
CA SER A 556 0.24 20.50 -40.95
C SER A 556 0.18 21.75 -41.79
N GLY A 557 -0.61 22.75 -41.39
CA GLY A 557 -0.81 23.99 -42.13
C GLY A 557 0.24 25.09 -41.85
N GLY A 558 1.44 24.75 -41.40
CA GLY A 558 2.48 25.70 -40.99
C GLY A 558 3.68 25.77 -41.97
N PRO A 559 4.55 26.78 -41.86
CA PRO A 559 5.76 26.94 -42.66
C PRO A 559 6.79 25.83 -42.43
N GLN A 560 6.68 25.05 -41.35
CA GLN A 560 7.54 23.90 -41.06
C GLN A 560 6.72 22.60 -41.17
N PRO A 561 6.89 21.83 -42.25
CA PRO A 561 6.13 20.59 -42.43
C PRO A 561 6.38 19.58 -41.31
N GLY A 562 5.32 19.03 -40.74
CA GLY A 562 5.39 18.02 -39.66
C GLY A 562 5.66 18.59 -38.27
N MET A 563 5.86 19.90 -38.13
CA MET A 563 6.11 20.56 -36.87
C MET A 563 4.95 21.50 -36.46
N VAL A 564 4.86 21.80 -35.19
CA VAL A 564 3.97 22.82 -34.63
C VAL A 564 4.77 23.84 -33.83
N TRP A 565 4.28 25.09 -33.83
CA TRP A 565 4.86 26.13 -33.00
C TRP A 565 4.42 26.00 -31.55
N VAL A 566 5.40 25.89 -30.65
CA VAL A 566 5.20 25.94 -29.22
C VAL A 566 5.59 27.35 -28.76
N PRO A 567 4.63 28.20 -28.33
CA PRO A 567 4.96 29.53 -27.86
C PRO A 567 5.78 29.49 -26.59
N GLY A 568 6.68 30.46 -26.42
CA GLY A 568 7.46 30.59 -25.20
C GLY A 568 6.59 30.92 -23.98
N GLY A 569 7.12 30.68 -22.78
CA GLY A 569 6.43 30.98 -21.54
C GLY A 569 7.20 30.54 -20.31
N SER A 570 6.63 30.82 -19.14
CA SER A 570 7.18 30.44 -17.82
C SER A 570 6.27 29.44 -17.13
N PHE A 571 6.86 28.48 -16.44
CA PHE A 571 6.13 27.39 -15.76
C PHE A 571 6.90 26.86 -14.56
N ALA A 572 6.23 26.04 -13.75
CA ALA A 572 6.85 25.27 -12.68
C ALA A 572 7.47 23.99 -13.26
N PHE A 573 8.79 23.96 -13.38
CA PHE A 573 9.59 22.87 -13.93
C PHE A 573 9.88 21.82 -12.86
N GLY A 574 9.63 20.55 -13.15
CA GLY A 574 9.81 19.43 -12.23
C GLY A 574 8.51 18.95 -11.57
N ASP A 575 8.62 17.98 -10.71
CA ASP A 575 7.51 17.37 -9.96
C ASP A 575 7.99 16.92 -8.57
N THR A 576 7.08 16.36 -7.74
CA THR A 576 7.36 15.91 -6.38
C THR A 576 7.07 14.44 -6.15
N VAL A 577 6.76 13.69 -7.21
CA VAL A 577 6.38 12.27 -7.11
C VAL A 577 7.59 11.37 -6.91
N TYR A 578 8.69 11.66 -7.61
CA TYR A 578 9.97 10.97 -7.43
C TYR A 578 11.07 11.96 -7.02
N PRO A 579 12.06 11.52 -6.22
CA PRO A 579 13.13 12.40 -5.73
C PRO A 579 13.91 13.13 -6.85
N GLU A 580 14.15 12.44 -7.96
CA GLU A 580 14.88 12.98 -9.12
C GLU A 580 14.14 14.07 -9.86
N GLU A 581 12.84 14.23 -9.63
CA GLU A 581 11.98 15.24 -10.23
C GLU A 581 11.98 16.56 -9.44
N SER A 582 12.60 16.58 -8.28
CA SER A 582 12.65 17.71 -7.33
C SER A 582 14.01 18.42 -7.37
N PRO A 583 14.06 19.70 -6.92
CA PRO A 583 12.96 20.57 -6.53
C PRO A 583 12.17 21.10 -7.72
N VAL A 584 10.88 21.38 -7.51
CA VAL A 584 10.08 22.14 -8.48
C VAL A 584 10.53 23.58 -8.45
N ARG A 585 10.87 24.16 -9.61
CA ARG A 585 11.38 25.54 -9.71
C ARG A 585 10.80 26.26 -10.93
N PRO A 586 10.73 27.60 -10.92
CA PRO A 586 10.31 28.35 -12.09
C PRO A 586 11.33 28.18 -13.23
N ALA A 587 10.83 27.99 -14.44
CA ALA A 587 11.63 27.94 -15.65
C ALA A 587 10.94 28.72 -16.76
N THR A 588 11.73 29.31 -17.65
CA THR A 588 11.24 30.06 -18.84
C THR A 588 11.82 29.41 -20.10
N VAL A 589 10.99 29.28 -21.11
CA VAL A 589 11.34 28.72 -22.42
C VAL A 589 11.01 29.74 -23.51
N GLN A 590 11.90 29.89 -24.46
CA GLN A 590 11.64 30.63 -25.67
C GLN A 590 10.70 29.85 -26.59
N GLY A 591 10.01 30.48 -27.52
CA GLY A 591 9.20 29.77 -28.52
C GLY A 591 10.06 28.95 -29.48
N PHE A 592 9.58 27.82 -29.92
CA PHE A 592 10.28 26.89 -30.81
C PHE A 592 9.29 26.05 -31.62
N TRP A 593 9.75 25.49 -32.73
CA TRP A 593 9.02 24.47 -33.47
C TRP A 593 9.36 23.09 -32.92
N MET A 594 8.36 22.21 -32.76
CA MET A 594 8.54 20.83 -32.29
C MET A 594 7.81 19.85 -33.21
N ASP A 595 8.40 18.69 -33.46
CA ASP A 595 7.72 17.63 -34.20
C ASP A 595 6.38 17.29 -33.52
N ARG A 596 5.34 17.17 -34.35
CA ARG A 596 3.97 16.87 -33.87
C ARG A 596 3.87 15.54 -33.16
N THR A 597 4.72 14.59 -33.52
CA THR A 597 4.79 13.24 -33.06
C THR A 597 6.23 12.86 -32.79
N GLU A 598 6.47 11.68 -32.24
CA GLU A 598 7.79 11.05 -32.27
C GLU A 598 8.23 10.80 -33.70
N VAL A 599 9.55 10.75 -33.93
CA VAL A 599 10.12 10.39 -35.22
C VAL A 599 9.72 8.95 -35.57
N THR A 600 9.18 8.77 -36.79
CA THR A 600 8.66 7.47 -37.23
C THR A 600 9.72 6.57 -37.85
N ASN A 601 9.44 5.26 -37.94
CA ASN A 601 10.27 4.30 -38.68
C ASN A 601 10.48 4.74 -40.14
N GLY A 602 9.43 5.27 -40.79
CA GLY A 602 9.51 5.74 -42.18
C GLY A 602 10.41 6.96 -42.35
N GLU A 603 10.38 7.91 -41.42
CA GLU A 603 11.25 9.07 -41.38
C GLU A 603 12.70 8.69 -41.14
N PHE A 604 12.94 7.84 -40.17
CA PHE A 604 14.29 7.36 -39.87
C PHE A 604 14.88 6.51 -41.01
N ALA A 605 14.04 5.70 -41.67
CA ALA A 605 14.47 4.96 -42.86
C ALA A 605 14.95 5.88 -43.98
N ARG A 606 14.26 7.03 -44.23
CA ARG A 606 14.71 8.03 -45.22
C ARG A 606 16.08 8.63 -44.86
N PHE A 607 16.29 8.93 -43.57
CA PHE A 607 17.60 9.36 -43.07
C PHE A 607 18.69 8.35 -43.36
N VAL A 608 18.47 7.09 -42.96
CA VAL A 608 19.46 6.04 -43.18
C VAL A 608 19.72 5.79 -44.65
N GLN A 609 18.67 5.83 -45.51
CA GLN A 609 18.80 5.67 -46.94
C GLN A 609 19.62 6.82 -47.55
N ALA A 610 19.39 8.06 -47.09
CA ALA A 610 20.09 9.25 -47.62
C ALA A 610 21.56 9.35 -47.20
N THR A 611 21.92 8.79 -46.05
CA THR A 611 23.25 8.99 -45.43
C THR A 611 24.10 7.73 -45.31
N GLY A 612 23.52 6.55 -45.46
CA GLY A 612 24.19 5.28 -45.17
C GLY A 612 24.51 5.09 -43.70
N TYR A 613 23.80 5.82 -42.80
CA TYR A 613 24.07 5.77 -41.35
C TYR A 613 23.86 4.36 -40.78
N ILE A 614 24.80 3.91 -39.98
CA ILE A 614 24.71 2.67 -39.22
C ILE A 614 24.51 3.04 -37.74
N THR A 615 23.42 2.56 -37.15
CA THR A 615 23.08 2.85 -35.75
C THR A 615 24.03 2.17 -34.75
N THR A 616 24.04 2.65 -33.53
CA THR A 616 24.84 2.07 -32.45
C THR A 616 24.50 0.60 -32.22
N ALA A 617 23.21 0.24 -32.26
CA ALA A 617 22.75 -1.14 -32.12
C ALA A 617 23.15 -2.07 -33.27
N GLU A 618 23.58 -1.53 -34.41
CA GLU A 618 24.08 -2.28 -35.57
C GLU A 618 25.62 -2.39 -35.58
N ARG A 619 26.34 -1.77 -34.63
CA ARG A 619 27.80 -1.80 -34.52
C ARG A 619 28.26 -2.74 -33.40
N PRO A 620 29.48 -3.33 -33.51
CA PRO A 620 30.07 -4.03 -32.38
C PRO A 620 30.26 -3.10 -31.16
N VAL A 621 29.98 -3.63 -29.96
CA VAL A 621 30.15 -2.90 -28.71
C VAL A 621 31.63 -2.66 -28.43
N ASP A 622 32.04 -1.43 -28.06
CA ASP A 622 33.43 -1.14 -27.65
C ASP A 622 33.67 -1.70 -26.24
N THR A 623 34.30 -2.88 -26.19
CA THR A 623 34.63 -3.58 -24.96
C THR A 623 35.65 -2.85 -24.07
N ARG A 624 36.30 -1.81 -24.59
CA ARG A 624 37.21 -0.96 -23.79
C ARG A 624 36.45 -0.01 -22.90
N LEU A 625 35.26 0.46 -23.39
CA LEU A 625 34.38 1.31 -22.61
C LEU A 625 33.56 0.49 -21.60
N HIS A 626 33.34 -0.79 -21.88
CA HIS A 626 32.53 -1.68 -21.05
C HIS A 626 33.32 -2.97 -20.70
N PRO A 627 34.36 -2.90 -19.86
CA PRO A 627 35.12 -4.08 -19.46
C PRO A 627 34.23 -5.02 -18.63
N GLY A 628 34.20 -6.29 -19.03
CA GLY A 628 33.51 -7.35 -18.29
C GLY A 628 32.06 -7.63 -18.76
N LEU A 629 31.62 -7.05 -19.89
CA LEU A 629 30.35 -7.44 -20.49
C LEU A 629 30.32 -8.94 -20.84
N PRO A 630 29.19 -9.62 -20.57
CA PRO A 630 28.97 -11.00 -21.02
C PRO A 630 29.11 -11.13 -22.55
N PRO A 631 29.57 -12.28 -23.08
CA PRO A 631 29.83 -12.45 -24.51
C PRO A 631 28.63 -12.13 -25.44
N ASN A 632 27.42 -12.41 -24.98
CA ASN A 632 26.18 -12.10 -25.73
C ASN A 632 25.89 -10.59 -25.80
N MET A 633 26.38 -9.80 -24.85
CA MET A 633 26.23 -8.33 -24.84
C MET A 633 27.36 -7.61 -25.58
N GLN A 634 28.39 -8.33 -26.04
CA GLN A 634 29.47 -7.77 -26.87
C GLN A 634 29.10 -7.73 -28.36
N GLN A 635 28.04 -8.43 -28.76
CA GLN A 635 27.53 -8.42 -30.12
C GLN A 635 26.60 -7.21 -30.34
N PRO A 636 26.48 -6.70 -31.58
CA PRO A 636 25.49 -5.70 -31.91
C PRO A 636 24.10 -6.08 -31.47
N GLY A 637 23.36 -5.20 -30.80
CA GLY A 637 22.03 -5.52 -30.26
C GLY A 637 21.43 -4.40 -29.44
N ALA A 638 20.27 -4.67 -28.88
CA ALA A 638 19.53 -3.74 -28.03
C ALA A 638 18.83 -4.47 -26.87
N VAL A 639 18.45 -3.73 -25.85
CA VAL A 639 17.62 -4.23 -24.75
C VAL A 639 16.16 -4.29 -25.20
N VAL A 640 15.55 -5.45 -25.10
CA VAL A 640 14.18 -5.71 -25.56
C VAL A 640 13.31 -6.13 -24.38
N PHE A 641 12.11 -5.58 -24.33
CA PHE A 641 11.07 -6.06 -23.42
C PHE A 641 10.47 -7.38 -23.94
N ILE A 642 10.51 -8.39 -23.10
CA ILE A 642 9.90 -9.68 -23.35
C ILE A 642 8.83 -9.92 -22.30
N ASN A 643 7.58 -10.03 -22.72
CA ASN A 643 6.48 -10.29 -21.79
C ASN A 643 6.66 -11.67 -21.13
N PRO A 644 6.92 -11.74 -19.82
CA PRO A 644 7.09 -13.02 -19.14
C PRO A 644 5.75 -13.70 -18.97
N THR A 645 5.70 -15.01 -19.17
CA THR A 645 4.51 -15.84 -18.91
C THR A 645 4.29 -16.03 -17.41
N GLU A 646 5.36 -15.98 -16.61
CA GLU A 646 5.37 -16.12 -15.16
C GLU A 646 6.45 -15.25 -14.53
N LEU A 647 6.17 -14.68 -13.36
CA LEU A 647 7.20 -14.01 -12.56
C LEU A 647 7.86 -15.03 -11.63
N ARG A 648 9.16 -15.26 -11.81
CA ARG A 648 9.96 -15.98 -10.83
C ARG A 648 10.12 -15.16 -9.56
N GLN A 649 10.26 -15.83 -8.41
CA GLN A 649 10.40 -15.15 -7.12
C GLN A 649 11.52 -14.09 -7.14
N GLY A 650 11.21 -12.88 -6.66
CA GLY A 650 12.16 -11.79 -6.52
C GLY A 650 11.90 -10.55 -7.37
N GLY A 651 11.05 -10.62 -8.42
CA GLY A 651 10.71 -9.45 -9.24
C GLY A 651 11.90 -8.80 -9.96
N ASP A 652 12.93 -9.59 -10.28
CA ASP A 652 14.14 -9.11 -10.96
C ASP A 652 13.79 -8.60 -12.38
N PRO A 653 14.08 -7.34 -12.73
CA PRO A 653 13.83 -6.78 -14.05
C PRO A 653 14.46 -7.59 -15.20
N ARG A 654 15.54 -8.32 -14.97
CA ARG A 654 16.15 -9.22 -15.97
C ARG A 654 15.25 -10.34 -16.45
N GLN A 655 14.12 -10.55 -15.82
CA GLN A 655 13.11 -11.52 -16.27
C GLN A 655 12.33 -11.04 -17.49
N TRP A 656 12.21 -9.71 -17.68
CA TRP A 656 11.47 -9.10 -18.80
C TRP A 656 12.29 -8.09 -19.61
N TRP A 657 13.49 -7.73 -19.15
CA TRP A 657 14.46 -6.95 -19.93
C TRP A 657 15.62 -7.85 -20.33
N GLN A 658 15.80 -8.07 -21.63
CA GLN A 658 16.87 -8.92 -22.14
C GLN A 658 17.64 -8.21 -23.24
N TYR A 659 18.97 -8.28 -23.19
CA TYR A 659 19.79 -7.86 -24.31
C TYR A 659 19.73 -8.93 -25.39
N LEU A 660 19.25 -8.55 -26.58
CA LEU A 660 19.13 -9.46 -27.72
C LEU A 660 20.11 -9.07 -28.81
N PRO A 661 21.08 -9.92 -29.14
CA PRO A 661 21.92 -9.76 -30.32
C PRO A 661 21.07 -9.67 -31.59
N GLY A 662 21.41 -8.71 -32.46
CA GLY A 662 20.69 -8.47 -33.70
C GLY A 662 19.40 -7.63 -33.56
N ALA A 663 18.99 -7.26 -32.35
CA ALA A 663 17.95 -6.27 -32.14
C ALA A 663 18.45 -4.87 -32.49
N ASN A 664 17.74 -4.12 -33.33
CA ASN A 664 18.05 -2.78 -33.77
C ASN A 664 16.78 -2.11 -34.30
N TRP A 665 16.85 -0.88 -34.81
CA TRP A 665 15.69 -0.16 -35.27
C TRP A 665 14.91 -0.84 -36.42
N ARG A 666 15.55 -1.71 -37.23
CA ARG A 666 14.89 -2.53 -38.29
C ARG A 666 14.24 -3.81 -37.72
N HIS A 667 14.78 -4.27 -36.60
CA HIS A 667 14.40 -5.50 -35.91
C HIS A 667 14.17 -5.24 -34.41
N PRO A 668 13.15 -4.40 -34.04
CA PRO A 668 13.04 -3.84 -32.69
C PRO A 668 12.71 -4.86 -31.58
N ALA A 669 12.24 -6.04 -31.94
CA ALA A 669 12.00 -7.16 -31.02
C ALA A 669 12.96 -8.34 -31.26
N GLY A 670 14.13 -8.08 -31.90
CA GLY A 670 15.13 -9.08 -32.26
C GLY A 670 15.07 -9.54 -33.71
N PRO A 671 15.98 -10.43 -34.15
CA PRO A 671 16.17 -10.81 -35.57
C PRO A 671 14.90 -11.35 -36.30
N GLY A 672 13.94 -11.87 -35.55
CA GLY A 672 12.66 -12.36 -36.09
C GLY A 672 11.60 -11.29 -36.30
N SER A 673 11.88 -10.03 -35.96
CA SER A 673 10.95 -8.89 -36.12
C SER A 673 11.32 -8.03 -37.32
N ALA A 674 10.37 -7.23 -37.81
CA ALA A 674 10.58 -6.28 -38.89
C ALA A 674 9.69 -5.03 -38.71
N ILE A 675 10.11 -3.91 -39.30
CA ILE A 675 9.33 -2.65 -39.34
C ILE A 675 8.45 -2.54 -40.59
N ALA A 676 8.48 -3.50 -41.50
CA ALA A 676 7.62 -3.54 -42.68
C ALA A 676 6.15 -3.49 -42.29
N GLY A 677 5.39 -2.50 -42.83
CA GLY A 677 3.99 -2.21 -42.46
C GLY A 677 3.84 -1.46 -41.15
N ARG A 678 4.95 -0.98 -40.56
CA ARG A 678 4.99 -0.17 -39.35
C ARG A 678 5.73 1.16 -39.58
N GLU A 679 5.64 1.72 -40.74
CA GLU A 679 6.31 2.97 -41.16
C GLU A 679 5.84 4.16 -40.32
N THR A 680 4.59 4.12 -39.85
CA THR A 680 3.97 5.18 -39.00
C THR A 680 4.17 4.95 -37.50
N TYR A 681 4.87 3.92 -37.07
CA TYR A 681 5.20 3.69 -35.66
C TYR A 681 6.47 4.48 -35.27
N PRO A 682 6.63 4.85 -34.01
CA PRO A 682 7.86 5.51 -33.56
C PRO A 682 9.08 4.61 -33.79
N VAL A 683 10.18 5.21 -34.19
CA VAL A 683 11.46 4.50 -34.25
C VAL A 683 11.93 4.21 -32.82
N VAL A 684 12.36 2.98 -32.57
CA VAL A 684 12.92 2.53 -31.30
C VAL A 684 14.20 1.77 -31.50
N ALA A 685 14.84 1.29 -30.45
CA ALA A 685 16.14 0.65 -30.47
C ALA A 685 17.22 1.55 -31.09
N VAL A 686 17.16 2.83 -30.71
CA VAL A 686 18.10 3.91 -31.09
C VAL A 686 18.75 4.48 -29.82
N THR A 687 19.92 5.08 -29.99
CA THR A 687 20.68 5.72 -28.91
C THR A 687 20.66 7.25 -29.05
N LEU A 688 21.21 7.96 -28.06
CA LEU A 688 21.39 9.41 -28.13
C LEU A 688 22.18 9.84 -29.39
N ALA A 689 23.26 9.11 -29.70
CA ALA A 689 24.07 9.40 -30.88
C ALA A 689 23.29 9.27 -32.20
N ASP A 690 22.42 8.25 -32.28
CA ASP A 690 21.56 8.01 -33.44
C ASP A 690 20.50 9.13 -33.60
N ALA A 691 19.85 9.49 -32.48
CA ALA A 691 18.86 10.59 -32.47
C ALA A 691 19.48 11.95 -32.84
N GLN A 692 20.65 12.23 -32.31
CA GLN A 692 21.40 13.44 -32.67
C GLN A 692 21.87 13.47 -34.14
N ALA A 693 22.27 12.29 -34.67
CA ALA A 693 22.65 12.17 -36.08
C ALA A 693 21.46 12.47 -37.02
N TYR A 694 20.28 11.88 -36.68
CA TYR A 694 19.04 12.20 -37.40
C TYR A 694 18.68 13.69 -37.31
N ALA A 695 18.71 14.27 -36.10
CA ALA A 695 18.37 15.67 -35.87
C ALA A 695 19.27 16.60 -36.70
N ARG A 696 20.60 16.39 -36.70
CA ARG A 696 21.55 17.16 -37.53
C ARG A 696 21.28 17.04 -39.02
N TRP A 697 21.00 15.81 -39.50
CA TRP A 697 20.63 15.61 -40.91
C TRP A 697 19.39 16.39 -41.30
N ALA A 698 18.37 16.41 -40.41
CA ALA A 698 17.14 17.15 -40.62
C ALA A 698 17.28 18.67 -40.41
N GLY A 699 18.47 19.21 -40.07
CA GLY A 699 18.68 20.60 -39.71
C GLY A 699 18.02 21.04 -38.41
N ARG A 700 17.89 20.10 -37.46
CA ARG A 700 17.16 20.24 -36.20
C ARG A 700 18.03 19.82 -35.02
N SER A 701 17.49 19.87 -33.82
CA SER A 701 18.14 19.37 -32.57
C SER A 701 17.16 18.60 -31.71
N LEU A 702 17.68 17.91 -30.71
CA LEU A 702 16.83 17.34 -29.64
C LEU A 702 16.31 18.47 -28.74
N PRO A 703 15.10 18.35 -28.18
CA PRO A 703 14.59 19.28 -27.20
C PRO A 703 15.45 19.23 -25.92
N THR A 704 15.58 20.34 -25.24
CA THR A 704 16.00 20.36 -23.86
C THR A 704 14.88 19.76 -22.97
N GLU A 705 15.25 19.27 -21.78
CA GLU A 705 14.27 18.78 -20.81
C GLU A 705 13.19 19.82 -20.49
N ARG A 706 13.57 21.09 -20.37
CA ARG A 706 12.65 22.21 -20.13
C ARG A 706 11.71 22.47 -21.30
N GLU A 707 12.21 22.47 -22.55
CA GLU A 707 11.40 22.62 -23.76
C GLU A 707 10.40 21.46 -23.86
N TRP A 708 10.86 20.25 -23.63
CA TRP A 708 10.01 19.07 -23.69
C TRP A 708 8.89 19.13 -22.64
N GLU A 709 9.25 19.43 -21.38
CA GLU A 709 8.27 19.50 -20.29
C GLU A 709 7.27 20.64 -20.47
N TRP A 710 7.73 21.83 -20.93
CA TRP A 710 6.86 22.94 -21.27
C TRP A 710 5.84 22.54 -22.33
N ALA A 711 6.28 21.89 -23.39
CA ALA A 711 5.44 21.40 -24.47
C ALA A 711 4.42 20.36 -23.99
N ALA A 712 4.82 19.46 -23.10
CA ALA A 712 3.95 18.41 -22.55
C ALA A 712 2.91 18.93 -21.53
N ARG A 713 3.25 19.95 -20.72
CA ARG A 713 2.34 20.56 -19.74
C ARG A 713 1.13 21.26 -20.34
N ALA A 714 1.12 21.42 -21.64
CA ALA A 714 -0.06 21.86 -22.38
C ALA A 714 -1.28 20.91 -22.26
N VAL A 715 -1.14 19.74 -21.62
CA VAL A 715 -2.23 18.80 -21.37
C VAL A 715 -3.03 19.28 -20.16
N GLN A 716 -4.02 20.17 -20.36
CA GLN A 716 -5.09 20.41 -19.38
C GLN A 716 -6.44 19.98 -19.94
N PRO A 717 -7.35 19.40 -19.14
CA PRO A 717 -8.71 19.08 -19.60
C PRO A 717 -9.42 20.35 -20.06
N ALA A 718 -10.08 20.29 -21.20
CA ALA A 718 -10.98 21.33 -21.67
C ALA A 718 -12.07 21.56 -20.62
N GLY A 719 -12.09 22.73 -19.97
CA GLY A 719 -13.22 23.11 -19.10
C GLY A 719 -12.94 23.97 -17.86
N LEU A 720 -11.72 24.40 -17.58
CA LEU A 720 -11.44 25.30 -16.47
C LEU A 720 -10.78 26.60 -16.95
N ALA A 721 -11.44 27.72 -16.68
CA ALA A 721 -10.98 29.06 -16.96
C ALA A 721 -9.63 29.35 -16.30
N VAL A 722 -8.78 30.09 -17.01
CA VAL A 722 -7.43 30.50 -16.65
C VAL A 722 -7.42 31.23 -15.30
N ALA A 723 -7.01 30.54 -14.24
CA ALA A 723 -6.28 31.14 -13.15
C ALA A 723 -4.79 30.83 -13.36
N ALA A 724 -3.91 31.76 -13.03
CA ALA A 724 -2.46 31.56 -13.13
C ALA A 724 -2.07 30.22 -12.49
N PRO A 725 -1.19 29.41 -13.11
CA PRO A 725 -0.93 28.06 -12.64
C PRO A 725 -0.27 28.11 -11.28
N GLY A 726 -1.06 27.78 -10.25
CA GLY A 726 -0.54 27.30 -9.00
C GLY A 726 0.11 25.91 -9.22
N PRO A 727 1.03 25.48 -8.37
CA PRO A 727 1.64 24.16 -8.50
C PRO A 727 0.51 23.11 -8.57
N PRO A 728 0.58 22.12 -9.49
CA PRO A 728 -0.43 21.07 -9.57
C PRO A 728 -0.49 20.35 -8.22
N GLY A 729 -1.69 20.21 -7.67
CA GLY A 729 -1.89 19.49 -6.44
C GLY A 729 -1.46 18.02 -6.62
N PRO A 730 -0.96 17.35 -5.56
CA PRO A 730 -0.43 15.98 -5.64
C PRO A 730 -1.43 14.93 -6.11
N ALA A 731 -2.71 15.28 -6.26
CA ALA A 731 -3.76 14.36 -6.70
C ALA A 731 -3.95 14.28 -8.23
N GLU A 732 -3.58 15.34 -8.98
CA GLU A 732 -3.75 15.35 -10.45
C GLU A 732 -2.62 14.62 -11.18
N SER A 733 -1.45 14.49 -10.55
CA SER A 733 -0.28 13.91 -11.18
C SER A 733 -0.21 12.37 -11.18
N ALA A 734 -1.10 11.68 -10.44
CA ALA A 734 -1.03 10.23 -10.24
C ALA A 734 -2.04 9.41 -11.07
N ALA A 735 -2.99 10.06 -11.75
CA ALA A 735 -3.97 9.36 -12.58
C ALA A 735 -3.34 8.92 -13.91
N GLN A 736 -3.51 7.64 -14.27
CA GLN A 736 -3.11 7.15 -15.58
C GLN A 736 -3.93 7.87 -16.66
N PRO A 737 -3.31 8.49 -17.68
CA PRO A 737 -4.05 9.21 -18.69
C PRO A 737 -4.91 8.24 -19.51
N ALA A 738 -6.20 8.54 -19.61
CA ALA A 738 -7.15 7.72 -20.34
C ALA A 738 -6.96 7.79 -21.89
N GLN A 739 -6.13 8.72 -22.36
CA GLN A 739 -5.90 9.00 -23.78
C GLN A 739 -4.39 8.98 -24.10
N ALA A 740 -3.68 7.96 -23.65
CA ALA A 740 -2.27 7.75 -23.95
C ALA A 740 -1.95 6.25 -24.05
N ASN A 741 -0.99 5.88 -24.87
CA ASN A 741 -0.51 4.50 -24.97
C ASN A 741 0.35 4.16 -23.75
N THR A 742 -0.25 3.49 -22.77
CA THR A 742 0.41 3.05 -21.54
C THR A 742 -0.04 1.64 -21.19
N TRP A 743 0.69 0.93 -20.33
CA TRP A 743 0.34 -0.43 -19.95
C TRP A 743 -0.96 -0.49 -19.15
N GLN A 744 -1.98 -1.10 -19.72
CA GLN A 744 -3.33 -1.19 -19.17
C GLN A 744 -3.51 -2.51 -18.40
N GLY A 745 -3.16 -2.54 -17.11
CA GLY A 745 -3.30 -3.72 -16.27
C GLY A 745 -2.11 -3.95 -15.37
N PHE A 746 -1.83 -5.20 -15.01
CA PHE A 746 -0.75 -5.55 -14.10
C PHE A 746 0.56 -5.83 -14.86
N PHE A 747 1.49 -4.87 -14.82
CA PHE A 747 2.81 -5.03 -15.44
C PHE A 747 3.68 -6.03 -14.66
N PRO A 748 4.45 -6.90 -15.30
CA PRO A 748 4.61 -7.10 -16.74
C PRO A 748 3.77 -8.26 -17.30
N LEU A 749 2.81 -8.81 -16.55
CA LEU A 749 2.13 -10.06 -16.88
C LEU A 749 0.90 -9.90 -17.78
N ASN A 750 0.11 -8.83 -17.57
CA ASN A 750 -1.19 -8.70 -18.24
C ASN A 750 -1.42 -7.27 -18.72
N ASN A 751 -1.29 -7.05 -20.03
CA ASN A 751 -1.75 -5.83 -20.66
C ASN A 751 -3.16 -6.08 -21.24
N GLN A 752 -4.16 -5.35 -20.72
CA GLN A 752 -5.55 -5.43 -21.19
C GLN A 752 -5.78 -4.70 -22.52
N ALA A 753 -4.81 -3.89 -22.96
CA ALA A 753 -4.86 -3.10 -24.19
C ALA A 753 -6.18 -2.29 -24.34
N SER A 754 -6.70 -1.75 -23.23
CA SER A 754 -7.96 -0.99 -23.22
C SER A 754 -7.82 0.38 -23.90
N ASP A 755 -6.59 0.84 -24.13
CA ASP A 755 -6.24 1.96 -24.96
C ASP A 755 -6.22 1.63 -26.48
N GLY A 756 -6.38 0.37 -26.85
CA GLY A 756 -6.42 -0.15 -28.20
C GLY A 756 -5.11 -0.78 -28.69
N PHE A 757 -4.04 -0.79 -27.88
CA PHE A 757 -2.72 -1.28 -28.28
C PHE A 757 -2.10 -2.16 -27.20
N SER A 758 -1.53 -3.29 -27.63
CA SER A 758 -0.83 -4.21 -26.73
C SER A 758 0.67 -3.91 -26.59
N GLY A 759 1.19 -3.04 -27.42
CA GLY A 759 2.58 -2.62 -27.53
C GLY A 759 2.68 -1.17 -28.01
N LEU A 760 3.64 -0.88 -28.88
CA LEU A 760 3.74 0.42 -29.54
C LEU A 760 2.49 0.73 -30.37
N ALA A 761 2.06 1.99 -30.38
CA ALA A 761 1.00 2.50 -31.25
C ALA A 761 1.61 3.26 -32.42
N PRO A 762 0.93 3.34 -33.59
CA PRO A 762 1.26 4.32 -34.61
C PRO A 762 1.18 5.73 -34.02
N VAL A 763 2.05 6.62 -34.43
CA VAL A 763 2.06 8.00 -33.92
C VAL A 763 0.75 8.73 -34.25
N GLY A 764 0.30 9.63 -33.39
CA GLY A 764 -0.89 10.44 -33.62
C GLY A 764 -2.22 9.71 -33.38
N CYS A 765 -2.22 8.51 -32.80
CA CYS A 765 -3.44 7.76 -32.49
C CYS A 765 -4.21 8.33 -31.29
N PHE A 766 -3.58 9.12 -30.46
CA PHE A 766 -4.17 9.78 -29.31
C PHE A 766 -4.34 11.28 -29.55
N ALA A 767 -5.26 11.90 -28.82
CA ALA A 767 -5.59 13.31 -29.00
C ALA A 767 -4.37 14.21 -28.78
N ALA A 768 -4.22 15.22 -29.65
CA ALA A 768 -3.19 16.23 -29.48
C ALA A 768 -3.46 17.10 -28.24
N ASN A 769 -2.40 17.59 -27.62
CA ASN A 769 -2.51 18.62 -26.60
C ASN A 769 -2.87 20.01 -27.24
N ARG A 770 -3.02 21.05 -26.40
CA ARG A 770 -3.43 22.39 -26.89
C ARG A 770 -2.45 23.04 -27.89
N PHE A 771 -1.21 22.58 -27.95
CA PHE A 771 -0.23 23.03 -28.94
C PHE A 771 -0.29 22.23 -30.26
N GLY A 772 -1.08 21.15 -30.31
CA GLY A 772 -1.17 20.26 -31.45
C GLY A 772 -0.12 19.16 -31.47
N LEU A 773 0.50 18.86 -30.31
CA LEU A 773 1.47 17.79 -30.14
C LEU A 773 0.76 16.50 -29.69
N HIS A 774 1.08 15.40 -30.33
CA HIS A 774 0.58 14.06 -30.01
C HIS A 774 1.62 13.28 -29.21
N ASP A 775 1.15 12.26 -28.51
CA ASP A 775 1.94 11.22 -27.84
C ASP A 775 3.03 11.76 -26.89
N MET A 776 2.82 12.96 -26.32
CA MET A 776 3.71 13.54 -25.29
C MET A 776 3.72 12.74 -24.00
N ILE A 777 2.88 11.74 -23.87
CA ILE A 777 2.74 10.87 -22.72
C ILE A 777 2.52 9.45 -23.21
N GLY A 778 3.33 8.50 -22.74
CA GLY A 778 3.24 7.09 -23.13
C GLY A 778 3.94 6.81 -24.46
N ASN A 779 3.55 5.79 -25.16
CA ASN A 779 4.10 5.24 -26.39
C ASN A 779 5.59 4.91 -26.29
N VAL A 780 6.51 5.87 -26.44
CA VAL A 780 7.95 5.68 -26.20
C VAL A 780 8.52 6.74 -25.27
N TRP A 781 9.53 6.37 -24.51
CA TRP A 781 10.41 7.36 -23.88
C TRP A 781 11.10 8.22 -24.92
N GLU A 782 11.22 9.50 -24.67
CA GLU A 782 11.83 10.43 -25.58
C GLU A 782 13.14 11.01 -25.07
N LEU A 783 14.19 10.89 -25.88
CA LEU A 783 15.52 11.43 -25.60
C LEU A 783 15.50 12.96 -25.60
N THR A 784 16.16 13.57 -24.63
CA THR A 784 16.43 15.01 -24.56
C THR A 784 17.93 15.30 -24.70
N ALA A 785 18.26 16.58 -24.85
CA ALA A 785 19.65 17.03 -24.97
C ALA A 785 20.39 17.15 -23.63
N ASP A 786 19.67 17.02 -22.50
CA ASP A 786 20.22 17.30 -21.18
C ASP A 786 20.90 16.08 -20.55
N VAL A 787 22.10 16.30 -20.01
CA VAL A 787 22.79 15.30 -19.19
C VAL A 787 22.00 15.08 -17.89
N TYR A 788 21.82 13.84 -17.51
CA TYR A 788 21.08 13.47 -16.30
C TYR A 788 21.81 13.86 -15.03
N SER A 789 21.12 14.53 -14.14
CA SER A 789 21.50 14.79 -12.74
C SER A 789 20.51 14.12 -11.79
N GLU A 790 20.93 13.81 -10.56
CA GLU A 790 20.05 13.14 -9.57
C GLU A 790 18.89 14.01 -9.09
N ASP A 791 18.94 15.32 -9.36
CA ASP A 791 17.89 16.30 -9.04
C ASP A 791 17.97 17.53 -9.95
N HIS A 792 17.04 18.47 -9.76
CA HIS A 792 17.00 19.76 -10.49
C HIS A 792 17.77 20.88 -9.78
N SER A 793 18.70 20.61 -8.86
CA SER A 793 19.42 21.63 -8.07
C SER A 793 20.53 22.40 -8.81
N GLY A 794 20.72 22.19 -10.09
CA GLY A 794 21.71 22.91 -10.91
C GLY A 794 21.48 24.44 -10.97
N PRO A 795 22.52 25.25 -11.27
CA PRO A 795 22.44 26.72 -11.25
C PRO A 795 21.41 27.28 -12.24
N GLU A 796 20.71 28.31 -11.82
CA GLU A 796 19.65 29.02 -12.54
C GLU A 796 20.12 29.78 -13.80
N THR A 797 21.42 29.87 -14.06
CA THR A 797 22.06 30.86 -14.96
C THR A 797 22.38 30.36 -16.37
N LEU A 798 21.87 29.20 -16.79
CA LEU A 798 22.05 28.77 -18.17
C LEU A 798 21.05 29.51 -19.11
N PRO A 799 21.50 29.91 -20.29
CA PRO A 799 20.59 30.42 -21.32
C PRO A 799 19.44 29.43 -21.55
N PRO A 800 18.20 29.89 -21.77
CA PRO A 800 17.03 29.05 -21.87
C PRO A 800 17.05 28.03 -23.02
N ASP A 801 17.96 28.18 -23.93
CA ASP A 801 18.17 27.39 -25.16
C ASP A 801 19.37 26.41 -25.06
N GLN A 802 20.13 26.42 -23.97
CA GLN A 802 21.25 25.50 -23.79
C GLN A 802 20.85 24.25 -22.95
N PRO A 803 21.35 23.07 -23.32
CA PRO A 803 21.19 21.87 -22.49
C PRO A 803 21.73 22.11 -21.09
N THR A 804 21.04 21.57 -20.09
CA THR A 804 21.47 21.66 -18.69
C THR A 804 22.74 20.82 -18.50
N ILE A 805 23.89 21.45 -18.54
CA ILE A 805 25.16 20.79 -18.19
C ILE A 805 25.14 20.64 -16.67
N ALA A 806 25.25 19.40 -16.18
CA ALA A 806 25.31 19.14 -14.76
C ALA A 806 26.42 19.98 -14.11
N ALA A 807 26.07 20.83 -13.16
CA ALA A 807 26.99 21.70 -12.45
C ALA A 807 27.96 20.93 -11.51
N ARG A 808 27.81 19.63 -11.41
CA ARG A 808 28.71 18.69 -10.77
C ARG A 808 28.80 17.44 -11.65
N PRO A 809 29.97 17.04 -12.12
CA PRO A 809 30.13 15.70 -12.65
C PRO A 809 29.74 14.75 -11.51
N VAL A 810 28.66 14.04 -11.69
CA VAL A 810 28.43 12.81 -10.90
C VAL A 810 29.71 12.04 -11.06
N ALA A 811 30.38 11.67 -9.96
CA ALA A 811 31.59 10.87 -9.98
C ALA A 811 31.39 9.79 -11.02
N ALA A 812 32.29 9.74 -12.02
CA ALA A 812 32.12 8.95 -13.22
C ALA A 812 31.53 7.59 -12.85
N SER A 813 30.25 7.41 -13.17
CA SER A 813 29.60 6.11 -12.96
C SER A 813 30.40 5.11 -13.79
N PRO A 814 30.69 3.93 -13.30
CA PRO A 814 31.29 2.87 -14.12
C PRO A 814 30.51 2.56 -15.41
N ALA A 815 29.29 3.07 -15.52
CA ALA A 815 28.34 2.87 -16.61
C ALA A 815 28.38 3.96 -17.70
N GLY A 816 29.27 4.95 -17.69
CA GLY A 816 29.33 6.02 -18.72
C GLY A 816 28.35 7.18 -18.50
N PRO A 817 28.32 8.15 -19.45
CA PRO A 817 27.41 9.30 -19.40
C PRO A 817 25.96 8.87 -19.61
N ARG A 818 25.02 9.62 -19.02
CA ARG A 818 23.56 9.38 -19.10
C ARG A 818 22.83 10.67 -19.39
N HIS A 819 21.79 10.58 -20.22
CA HIS A 819 20.92 11.70 -20.55
C HIS A 819 19.50 11.52 -19.99
N VAL A 820 18.77 12.62 -19.94
CA VAL A 820 17.39 12.65 -19.47
C VAL A 820 16.47 12.12 -20.56
N ILE A 821 15.54 11.24 -20.18
CA ILE A 821 14.41 10.82 -21.00
C ILE A 821 13.09 11.20 -20.35
N LYS A 822 12.09 11.53 -21.17
CA LYS A 822 10.79 12.09 -20.76
C LYS A 822 9.61 11.30 -21.33
N GLY A 823 8.41 11.51 -20.78
CA GLY A 823 7.14 11.05 -21.32
C GLY A 823 6.65 9.69 -20.88
N GLY A 824 7.52 8.80 -20.44
CA GLY A 824 7.16 7.41 -20.19
C GLY A 824 6.99 6.62 -21.48
N SER A 825 6.52 5.38 -21.42
CA SER A 825 6.29 4.53 -22.59
C SER A 825 5.06 3.65 -22.43
N TYR A 826 4.74 2.86 -23.46
CA TYR A 826 3.67 1.86 -23.44
C TYR A 826 3.86 0.80 -22.34
N LEU A 827 5.04 0.73 -21.73
CA LEU A 827 5.35 -0.15 -20.59
C LEU A 827 5.11 0.50 -19.23
N CYS A 828 4.80 1.78 -19.18
CA CYS A 828 4.54 2.48 -17.93
C CYS A 828 3.16 2.13 -17.38
N ALA A 829 3.16 1.61 -16.15
CA ALA A 829 1.98 1.16 -15.43
C ALA A 829 1.98 1.71 -13.99
N PRO A 830 0.83 1.88 -13.36
CA PRO A 830 0.74 2.35 -11.97
C PRO A 830 1.45 1.47 -10.94
N ASN A 831 1.59 0.17 -11.23
CA ASN A 831 2.28 -0.77 -10.35
C ASN A 831 3.78 -0.91 -10.62
N TYR A 832 4.31 -0.24 -11.67
CA TYR A 832 5.72 -0.36 -12.07
C TYR A 832 6.40 0.99 -12.29
N CYS A 833 5.85 1.83 -13.18
CA CYS A 833 6.45 3.09 -13.61
C CYS A 833 5.35 4.14 -13.79
N MET A 834 5.18 5.08 -12.86
CA MET A 834 4.22 6.19 -13.00
C MET A 834 4.84 7.41 -13.68
N ARG A 835 5.79 7.21 -14.61
CA ARG A 835 6.53 8.29 -15.27
C ARG A 835 5.88 8.78 -16.58
N TYR A 836 4.59 8.51 -16.77
CA TYR A 836 3.75 9.08 -17.82
C TYR A 836 3.20 10.49 -17.46
N ARG A 837 4.00 11.30 -16.77
CA ARG A 837 3.66 12.66 -16.32
C ARG A 837 4.65 13.66 -16.94
N PRO A 838 4.23 14.91 -17.27
CA PRO A 838 5.12 15.88 -17.87
C PRO A 838 6.39 16.17 -17.06
N GLY A 839 6.27 16.28 -15.72
CA GLY A 839 7.39 16.51 -14.82
C GLY A 839 8.27 15.28 -14.54
N ALA A 840 7.84 14.09 -14.96
CA ALA A 840 8.60 12.86 -14.73
C ALA A 840 9.84 12.80 -15.62
N ARG A 841 10.92 12.24 -15.08
CA ARG A 841 12.21 12.05 -15.75
C ARG A 841 12.85 10.73 -15.36
N GLN A 842 13.74 10.23 -16.20
CA GLN A 842 14.57 9.06 -15.94
C GLN A 842 15.91 9.20 -16.63
N SER A 843 16.94 8.51 -16.10
CA SER A 843 18.23 8.43 -16.78
C SER A 843 18.25 7.32 -17.83
N GLN A 844 18.86 7.58 -18.96
CA GLN A 844 19.19 6.60 -20.01
C GLN A 844 20.68 6.63 -20.29
N GLU A 845 21.31 5.48 -20.38
CA GLU A 845 22.69 5.34 -20.82
C GLU A 845 22.79 5.71 -22.30
N ASP A 846 23.82 6.52 -22.66
CA ASP A 846 23.90 7.16 -23.97
C ASP A 846 24.12 6.19 -25.14
N ASP A 847 24.70 5.04 -24.87
CA ASP A 847 25.06 4.00 -25.82
C ASP A 847 24.22 2.72 -25.75
N LEU A 848 23.18 2.70 -24.87
CA LEU A 848 22.30 1.58 -24.72
C LEU A 848 20.96 1.80 -25.41
N ALA A 849 20.76 1.13 -26.54
CA ALA A 849 19.50 1.13 -27.28
C ALA A 849 18.45 0.23 -26.60
N SER A 850 17.19 0.65 -26.58
CA SER A 850 16.10 -0.17 -26.04
C SER A 850 14.80 -0.09 -26.85
N SER A 851 13.97 -1.14 -26.76
CA SER A 851 12.75 -1.32 -27.55
C SER A 851 11.59 -0.37 -27.17
N HIS A 852 11.77 0.52 -26.23
CA HIS A 852 10.78 1.50 -25.79
C HIS A 852 11.31 2.94 -25.74
N LEU A 853 12.46 3.17 -26.37
CA LEU A 853 13.16 4.44 -26.41
C LEU A 853 13.17 4.98 -27.83
N GLY A 854 12.63 6.17 -28.02
CA GLY A 854 12.60 6.94 -29.27
C GLY A 854 12.94 8.40 -29.02
N PHE A 855 12.52 9.30 -29.90
CA PHE A 855 12.78 10.75 -29.78
C PHE A 855 11.89 11.57 -30.70
N ARG A 856 11.81 12.87 -30.44
CA ARG A 856 11.32 13.90 -31.35
C ARG A 856 12.31 15.03 -31.46
N THR A 857 12.19 15.89 -32.47
CA THR A 857 13.13 16.97 -32.71
C THR A 857 12.49 18.36 -32.58
N VAL A 858 13.34 19.36 -32.36
CA VAL A 858 12.97 20.79 -32.33
C VAL A 858 13.77 21.59 -33.30
N LEU A 859 13.19 22.72 -33.76
CA LEU A 859 13.86 23.75 -34.54
C LEU A 859 13.66 25.08 -33.80
N ARG A 860 14.78 25.67 -33.38
CA ARG A 860 14.79 26.95 -32.70
C ARG A 860 14.90 28.05 -33.76
N GLY A 861 14.07 29.09 -33.65
CA GLY A 861 14.03 30.19 -34.63
C GLY A 861 12.80 31.05 -34.40
N PRO A 862 12.60 32.08 -35.26
CA PRO A 862 11.43 32.94 -35.15
C PRO A 862 10.13 32.14 -35.33
N GLY A 863 9.10 32.53 -34.58
CA GLY A 863 7.75 32.03 -34.75
C GLY A 863 7.10 32.38 -36.07
N PRO A 864 5.92 31.85 -36.33
CA PRO A 864 5.15 32.17 -37.53
C PRO A 864 4.70 33.59 -37.57
#